data_b88b6043723b64e7c26374028ed0341c
#
_entry.id   b88b6043723b64e7c26374028ed0341c
#
_cell.length_a   1.000
_cell.length_b   1.000
_cell.length_c   1.000
_cell.angle_alpha   90.00
_cell.angle_beta   90.00
_cell.angle_gamma   90.00
#
_symmetry.space_group_name_H-M   'P 1'
#
loop_
_entity.id
_entity.type
_entity.pdbx_description
1 polymer ?
#
loop_
_entity_poly.entity_id
_entity_poly.type
_entity_poly.pdbx_seq_one_letter_code
_entity_poly.pdbx_strand_id
1 'polypeptide(L)'
;MNGPPPSPPASFPAFDVSKSEQSDALTVVGLTVTYRTRGREREVLQDVSFRIRRGESYGLVGESGCGKSTVAMATLRYLPRNGRVKAGRISIAGKEVHSLDAVALREMRANAISMVYQDPSRALNPSLTVARQVSEAFEASGATYDEALARTAEILRKVRIAEPERVMDSYPHQLSGGMQQRVVIAMALASQPALLILDEPTTGLDATVEAEVLDLVAQLREEFGTAVLFISHNLAVIGRMCERVGVLYAGKLVEEGATQDVFARPRHPYTVGLLRCLPTSGRSKDTDRLDTIAGSLPQPGSVTQGCIYAERCRLADDRCRREAPPPYRVRSQHGDQMSRCHYHERAMELPRATALHASNDAPGDAPDHVRGAHDHSPVLRAENVSKTFHVPGATLRAVDDVSLELGKGETLGLVGESGSGKTTLAKLLLGLISPDAGSVIELDGTRLPPRVTNRNDDQVKSLQIVFQNPDSALNRAHSVKRLIGRALSRLSSLHGPARDESLASLTQAVRLPDRYLTSRTRQLSGGLKQRVAIARAFAGDPRIVVCDEPTSALDVSVQAAILNLLADLQRDRGVSYVFISHDLHVVRYLSDRIAVLYVGRLLEIGPADAVFNGPHHPYTEALLSSVPTLDGHAGQPDETRDIDSNRTQRIRLSGELPSAASPPSGCVFHTRCPRKLGAICEQQDPPFTDAGDGHRIRCHIPVDELRILQRRD
;
A
#
# COMPACT_ATOMS: atom_id res chain seq x y z
N MET A 1 0.27 -52.93 22.25
CA MET A 1 -1.20 -52.85 22.36
C MET A 1 -1.63 -51.73 21.44
N ASN A 2 -2.11 -52.12 20.25
CA ASN A 2 -2.57 -51.18 19.24
C ASN A 2 -4.03 -50.81 19.52
N GLY A 3 -4.32 -49.61 19.96
CA GLY A 3 -5.67 -49.09 20.03
C GLY A 3 -6.26 -48.87 18.62
N PRO A 4 -7.58 -48.97 18.44
CA PRO A 4 -8.21 -48.79 17.13
C PRO A 4 -8.01 -47.36 16.61
N PRO A 5 -7.93 -47.14 15.29
CA PRO A 5 -7.79 -45.84 14.71
C PRO A 5 -9.03 -44.95 15.04
N PRO A 6 -8.85 -43.63 15.24
CA PRO A 6 -9.96 -42.74 15.53
C PRO A 6 -10.94 -42.72 14.35
N SER A 7 -12.22 -42.78 14.66
CA SER A 7 -13.34 -42.75 13.71
C SER A 7 -13.23 -41.48 12.82
N PRO A 8 -13.59 -41.58 11.52
CA PRO A 8 -13.60 -40.41 10.66
C PRO A 8 -14.60 -39.37 11.20
N PRO A 9 -14.27 -38.07 11.16
CA PRO A 9 -15.18 -37.03 11.61
C PRO A 9 -16.45 -37.06 10.76
N ALA A 10 -17.60 -36.92 11.43
CA ALA A 10 -18.92 -36.90 10.83
C ALA A 10 -18.95 -35.92 9.64
N SER A 11 -19.45 -36.41 8.51
CA SER A 11 -19.72 -35.62 7.33
C SER A 11 -20.74 -34.52 7.70
N PHE A 12 -20.29 -33.29 7.82
CA PHE A 12 -21.18 -32.15 8.01
C PHE A 12 -22.08 -31.99 6.78
N PRO A 13 -23.35 -31.61 6.96
CA PRO A 13 -24.28 -31.41 5.86
C PRO A 13 -23.74 -30.39 4.87
N ALA A 14 -23.85 -30.71 3.60
CA ALA A 14 -23.64 -29.78 2.51
C ALA A 14 -24.41 -28.49 2.79
N PHE A 15 -23.81 -27.34 2.49
CA PHE A 15 -24.42 -26.02 2.60
C PHE A 15 -25.89 -26.08 2.15
N ASP A 16 -26.84 -25.86 3.07
CA ASP A 16 -28.25 -25.77 2.73
C ASP A 16 -28.52 -24.45 2.04
N VAL A 17 -28.40 -24.47 0.72
CA VAL A 17 -28.48 -23.30 -0.17
C VAL A 17 -29.90 -22.72 -0.23
N SER A 18 -30.91 -23.51 0.15
CA SER A 18 -32.30 -23.21 -0.23
C SER A 18 -33.04 -22.20 0.65
N LYS A 19 -32.55 -21.88 1.85
CA LYS A 19 -33.23 -20.97 2.79
C LYS A 19 -32.54 -19.61 3.01
N SER A 20 -31.27 -19.42 2.57
CA SER A 20 -30.50 -18.18 2.83
C SER A 20 -30.38 -17.25 1.61
N GLU A 21 -30.69 -17.70 0.40
CA GLU A 21 -30.46 -16.94 -0.84
C GLU A 21 -31.25 -15.64 -0.95
N GLN A 22 -32.37 -15.49 -0.27
CA GLN A 22 -33.17 -14.25 -0.31
C GLN A 22 -32.62 -13.11 0.57
N SER A 23 -31.69 -13.42 1.49
CA SER A 23 -31.11 -12.44 2.41
C SER A 23 -29.70 -12.01 2.02
N ASP A 24 -29.02 -12.69 1.10
CA ASP A 24 -27.65 -12.41 0.72
C ASP A 24 -27.56 -11.40 -0.44
N ALA A 25 -26.64 -10.43 -0.34
CA ALA A 25 -26.34 -9.50 -1.43
C ALA A 25 -25.52 -10.18 -2.53
N LEU A 26 -24.61 -11.07 -2.15
CA LEU A 26 -23.78 -11.87 -3.06
C LEU A 26 -23.64 -13.30 -2.54
N THR A 27 -23.87 -14.27 -3.41
CA THR A 27 -23.53 -15.68 -3.16
C THR A 27 -22.69 -16.22 -4.31
N VAL A 28 -21.51 -16.73 -4.00
CA VAL A 28 -20.58 -17.38 -4.94
C VAL A 28 -20.38 -18.81 -4.49
N VAL A 29 -20.65 -19.77 -5.38
CA VAL A 29 -20.55 -21.21 -5.07
C VAL A 29 -19.74 -21.92 -6.15
N GLY A 30 -18.62 -22.53 -5.77
CA GLY A 30 -17.78 -23.37 -6.63
C GLY A 30 -17.19 -22.64 -7.85
N LEU A 31 -16.99 -21.32 -7.75
CA LEU A 31 -16.56 -20.50 -8.89
C LEU A 31 -15.19 -20.95 -9.41
N THR A 32 -15.17 -21.39 -10.67
CA THR A 32 -13.96 -21.75 -11.41
C THR A 32 -13.89 -20.91 -12.69
N VAL A 33 -12.80 -20.16 -12.84
CA VAL A 33 -12.56 -19.27 -13.98
C VAL A 33 -11.30 -19.69 -14.72
N THR A 34 -11.40 -19.76 -16.06
CA THR A 34 -10.26 -20.05 -16.93
C THR A 34 -9.95 -18.89 -17.86
N TYR A 35 -8.67 -18.71 -18.14
CA TYR A 35 -8.18 -17.80 -19.19
C TYR A 35 -7.44 -18.58 -20.28
N ARG A 36 -7.73 -18.27 -21.54
CA ARG A 36 -7.00 -18.81 -22.69
C ARG A 36 -5.80 -17.94 -23.02
N THR A 37 -4.60 -18.46 -22.77
CA THR A 37 -3.35 -17.74 -23.03
C THR A 37 -2.44 -18.60 -23.92
N ARG A 38 -2.02 -18.08 -25.06
CA ARG A 38 -1.18 -18.79 -26.06
C ARG A 38 -1.72 -20.18 -26.43
N GLY A 39 -3.04 -20.29 -26.63
CA GLY A 39 -3.70 -21.53 -27.02
C GLY A 39 -3.97 -22.53 -25.88
N ARG A 40 -3.48 -22.27 -24.66
CA ARG A 40 -3.71 -23.10 -23.48
C ARG A 40 -4.71 -22.46 -22.53
N GLU A 41 -5.62 -23.26 -21.99
CA GLU A 41 -6.48 -22.82 -20.90
C GLU A 41 -5.75 -22.98 -19.56
N ARG A 42 -5.88 -21.97 -18.70
CA ARG A 42 -5.31 -21.95 -17.35
C ARG A 42 -6.40 -21.58 -16.36
N GLU A 43 -6.57 -22.38 -15.33
CA GLU A 43 -7.49 -22.10 -14.25
C GLU A 43 -6.89 -21.06 -13.32
N VAL A 44 -7.50 -19.88 -13.29
CA VAL A 44 -7.09 -18.75 -12.44
C VAL A 44 -7.86 -18.74 -11.12
N LEU A 45 -9.14 -19.16 -11.12
CA LEU A 45 -9.91 -19.44 -9.91
C LEU A 45 -10.34 -20.91 -9.91
N GLN A 46 -10.33 -21.54 -8.74
CA GLN A 46 -10.66 -22.96 -8.54
C GLN A 46 -11.51 -23.10 -7.29
N ASP A 47 -12.76 -23.51 -7.45
CA ASP A 47 -13.70 -23.85 -6.37
C ASP A 47 -13.80 -22.75 -5.29
N VAL A 48 -13.95 -21.49 -5.72
CA VAL A 48 -14.12 -20.37 -4.80
C VAL A 48 -15.57 -20.25 -4.38
N SER A 49 -15.82 -20.30 -3.06
CA SER A 49 -17.17 -20.21 -2.48
C SER A 49 -17.15 -19.29 -1.26
N PHE A 50 -17.99 -18.27 -1.28
CA PHE A 50 -18.24 -17.35 -0.16
C PHE A 50 -19.58 -16.64 -0.34
N ARG A 51 -20.05 -15.96 0.71
CA ARG A 51 -21.28 -15.17 0.67
C ARG A 51 -21.10 -13.84 1.39
N ILE A 52 -21.86 -12.85 0.97
CA ILE A 52 -21.94 -11.54 1.61
C ILE A 52 -23.41 -11.25 1.88
N ARG A 53 -23.75 -10.99 3.15
CA ARG A 53 -25.10 -10.63 3.56
C ARG A 53 -25.41 -9.18 3.16
N ARG A 54 -26.67 -8.80 3.17
CA ARG A 54 -27.06 -7.39 2.98
C ARG A 54 -26.44 -6.52 4.07
N GLY A 55 -25.86 -5.39 3.65
CA GLY A 55 -25.19 -4.46 4.54
C GLY A 55 -23.85 -4.94 5.12
N GLU A 56 -23.45 -6.21 4.87
CA GLU A 56 -22.18 -6.75 5.35
C GLU A 56 -21.00 -6.22 4.54
N SER A 57 -19.86 -6.01 5.20
CA SER A 57 -18.58 -5.75 4.55
C SER A 57 -17.70 -7.01 4.58
N TYR A 58 -17.27 -7.45 3.41
CA TYR A 58 -16.44 -8.64 3.22
C TYR A 58 -15.14 -8.27 2.56
N GLY A 59 -14.01 -8.58 3.22
CA GLY A 59 -12.67 -8.36 2.71
C GLY A 59 -12.18 -9.55 1.89
N LEU A 60 -11.56 -9.31 0.73
CA LEU A 60 -10.85 -10.33 -0.04
C LEU A 60 -9.38 -9.94 -0.16
N VAL A 61 -8.50 -10.71 0.51
CA VAL A 61 -7.06 -10.44 0.60
C VAL A 61 -6.21 -11.53 -0.05
N GLY A 62 -4.96 -11.21 -0.35
CA GLY A 62 -3.96 -12.12 -0.91
C GLY A 62 -2.94 -11.40 -1.79
N GLU A 63 -1.87 -12.10 -2.19
CA GLU A 63 -0.81 -11.56 -3.05
C GLU A 63 -1.34 -11.12 -4.42
N SER A 64 -0.62 -10.21 -5.08
CA SER A 64 -0.95 -9.77 -6.44
C SER A 64 -0.91 -10.95 -7.42
N GLY A 65 -1.95 -11.05 -8.27
CA GLY A 65 -2.11 -12.18 -9.20
C GLY A 65 -2.77 -13.43 -8.62
N CYS A 66 -3.19 -13.45 -7.34
CA CYS A 66 -3.90 -14.61 -6.77
C CYS A 66 -5.35 -14.76 -7.27
N GLY A 67 -5.92 -13.76 -7.97
CA GLY A 67 -7.24 -13.85 -8.59
C GLY A 67 -8.32 -12.92 -8.02
N LYS A 68 -8.04 -12.02 -7.08
CA LYS A 68 -9.01 -11.10 -6.43
C LYS A 68 -9.86 -10.31 -7.43
N SER A 69 -9.23 -9.57 -8.34
CA SER A 69 -9.94 -8.81 -9.37
C SER A 69 -10.67 -9.71 -10.38
N THR A 70 -10.20 -10.98 -10.54
CA THR A 70 -10.93 -11.96 -11.37
C THR A 70 -12.26 -12.36 -10.72
N VAL A 71 -12.32 -12.47 -9.37
CA VAL A 71 -13.57 -12.67 -8.64
C VAL A 71 -14.52 -11.51 -8.91
N ALA A 72 -14.06 -10.26 -8.76
CA ALA A 72 -14.86 -9.05 -9.03
C ALA A 72 -15.40 -9.02 -10.48
N MET A 73 -14.54 -9.26 -11.46
CA MET A 73 -14.91 -9.27 -12.88
C MET A 73 -15.89 -10.39 -13.23
N ALA A 74 -15.73 -11.58 -12.61
CA ALA A 74 -16.66 -12.71 -12.79
C ALA A 74 -18.03 -12.39 -12.19
N THR A 75 -18.08 -11.73 -11.01
CA THR A 75 -19.32 -11.29 -10.35
C THR A 75 -20.09 -10.29 -11.22
N LEU A 76 -19.41 -9.38 -11.90
CA LEU A 76 -19.98 -8.46 -12.87
C LEU A 76 -20.33 -9.12 -14.23
N ARG A 77 -19.94 -10.37 -14.44
CA ARG A 77 -19.95 -11.02 -15.76
C ARG A 77 -19.20 -10.16 -16.82
N TYR A 78 -18.10 -9.55 -16.41
CA TYR A 78 -17.27 -8.65 -17.23
C TYR A 78 -15.84 -9.18 -17.41
N LEU A 79 -15.70 -10.49 -17.57
CA LEU A 79 -14.41 -11.12 -17.89
C LEU A 79 -13.93 -10.67 -19.28
N PRO A 80 -12.61 -10.51 -19.49
CA PRO A 80 -12.05 -10.27 -20.81
C PRO A 80 -12.41 -11.38 -21.81
N ARG A 81 -12.33 -11.10 -23.10
CA ARG A 81 -12.72 -12.05 -24.17
C ARG A 81 -12.04 -13.42 -24.10
N ASN A 82 -10.85 -13.49 -23.51
CA ASN A 82 -10.10 -14.76 -23.32
C ASN A 82 -10.41 -15.43 -21.97
N GLY A 83 -11.30 -14.86 -21.15
CA GLY A 83 -11.73 -15.40 -19.86
C GLY A 83 -13.14 -15.97 -19.91
N ARG A 84 -13.37 -17.07 -19.20
CA ARG A 84 -14.71 -17.64 -19.05
C ARG A 84 -14.90 -18.30 -17.68
N VAL A 85 -16.13 -18.28 -17.19
CA VAL A 85 -16.54 -19.11 -16.06
C VAL A 85 -16.70 -20.53 -16.56
N LYS A 86 -15.91 -21.45 -16.00
CA LYS A 86 -15.91 -22.88 -16.33
C LYS A 86 -16.94 -23.65 -15.52
N ALA A 87 -17.09 -23.31 -14.24
CA ALA A 87 -18.02 -23.94 -13.31
C ALA A 87 -18.39 -22.97 -12.16
N GLY A 88 -19.42 -23.32 -11.43
CA GLY A 88 -19.92 -22.56 -10.29
C GLY A 88 -21.07 -21.64 -10.62
N ARG A 89 -21.65 -21.05 -9.56
CA ARG A 89 -22.80 -20.12 -9.64
C ARG A 89 -22.48 -18.82 -8.92
N ILE A 90 -23.01 -17.73 -9.44
CA ILE A 90 -22.96 -16.41 -8.84
C ILE A 90 -24.38 -15.86 -8.80
N SER A 91 -24.87 -15.51 -7.62
CA SER A 91 -26.17 -14.87 -7.42
C SER A 91 -25.99 -13.51 -6.74
N ILE A 92 -26.67 -12.47 -7.27
CA ILE A 92 -26.69 -11.12 -6.72
C ILE A 92 -28.14 -10.79 -6.35
N ALA A 93 -28.37 -10.45 -5.09
CA ALA A 93 -29.72 -10.21 -4.55
C ALA A 93 -30.74 -11.30 -4.95
N GLY A 94 -30.30 -12.57 -4.92
CA GLY A 94 -31.11 -13.73 -5.26
C GLY A 94 -31.24 -14.04 -6.75
N LYS A 95 -30.71 -13.20 -7.66
CA LYS A 95 -30.75 -13.43 -9.11
C LYS A 95 -29.45 -14.09 -9.60
N GLU A 96 -29.54 -15.20 -10.30
CA GLU A 96 -28.38 -15.90 -10.86
C GLU A 96 -27.82 -15.15 -12.09
N VAL A 97 -26.57 -14.69 -11.99
CA VAL A 97 -25.93 -13.80 -12.98
C VAL A 97 -25.76 -14.45 -14.35
N HIS A 98 -25.48 -15.77 -14.39
CA HIS A 98 -25.19 -16.47 -15.63
C HIS A 98 -26.46 -16.78 -16.47
N SER A 99 -27.62 -16.85 -15.82
CA SER A 99 -28.90 -17.11 -16.49
C SER A 99 -29.53 -15.86 -17.11
N LEU A 100 -29.00 -14.65 -16.77
CA LEU A 100 -29.57 -13.39 -17.27
C LEU A 100 -29.28 -13.20 -18.77
N ASP A 101 -30.29 -12.74 -19.49
CA ASP A 101 -30.13 -12.24 -20.85
C ASP A 101 -29.41 -10.87 -20.87
N ALA A 102 -29.22 -10.30 -22.07
CA ALA A 102 -28.48 -9.05 -22.21
C ALA A 102 -29.20 -7.84 -21.58
N VAL A 103 -30.55 -7.84 -21.58
CA VAL A 103 -31.35 -6.75 -21.03
C VAL A 103 -31.33 -6.81 -19.51
N ALA A 104 -31.67 -7.96 -18.93
CA ALA A 104 -31.65 -8.19 -17.48
C ALA A 104 -30.24 -8.01 -16.89
N LEU A 105 -29.19 -8.39 -17.61
CA LEU A 105 -27.81 -8.15 -17.19
C LEU A 105 -27.46 -6.65 -17.15
N ARG A 106 -27.93 -5.87 -18.12
CA ARG A 106 -27.75 -4.42 -18.14
C ARG A 106 -28.49 -3.76 -16.97
N GLU A 107 -29.74 -4.16 -16.74
CA GLU A 107 -30.55 -3.69 -15.63
C GLU A 107 -29.91 -4.04 -14.26
N MET A 108 -29.40 -5.27 -14.10
CA MET A 108 -28.69 -5.68 -12.90
C MET A 108 -27.45 -4.80 -12.64
N ARG A 109 -26.66 -4.52 -13.70
CA ARG A 109 -25.47 -3.67 -13.59
C ARG A 109 -25.81 -2.20 -13.32
N ALA A 110 -26.94 -1.71 -13.79
CA ALA A 110 -27.39 -0.35 -13.53
C ALA A 110 -27.89 -0.16 -12.09
N ASN A 111 -28.55 -1.17 -11.49
CA ASN A 111 -29.32 -0.98 -10.27
C ASN A 111 -28.88 -1.85 -9.08
N ALA A 112 -28.25 -3.02 -9.30
CA ALA A 112 -27.99 -3.98 -8.22
C ALA A 112 -26.51 -4.08 -7.82
N ILE A 113 -25.58 -3.77 -8.73
CA ILE A 113 -24.16 -3.90 -8.48
C ILE A 113 -23.37 -2.76 -9.12
N SER A 114 -22.44 -2.21 -8.36
CA SER A 114 -21.48 -1.21 -8.86
C SER A 114 -20.05 -1.57 -8.48
N MET A 115 -19.08 -1.01 -9.21
CA MET A 115 -17.65 -1.27 -8.93
C MET A 115 -16.85 0.03 -9.01
N VAL A 116 -16.02 0.22 -8.00
CA VAL A 116 -14.94 1.22 -7.99
C VAL A 116 -13.64 0.50 -8.35
N TYR A 117 -13.00 0.96 -9.43
CA TYR A 117 -11.76 0.40 -9.95
C TYR A 117 -10.53 0.97 -9.23
N GLN A 118 -9.41 0.24 -9.29
CA GLN A 118 -8.14 0.58 -8.65
C GLN A 118 -7.60 1.97 -9.03
N ASP A 119 -7.78 2.40 -10.28
CA ASP A 119 -7.25 3.67 -10.80
C ASP A 119 -8.41 4.59 -11.23
N PRO A 120 -8.73 5.65 -10.45
CA PRO A 120 -9.83 6.54 -10.77
C PRO A 120 -9.63 7.28 -12.09
N SER A 121 -8.38 7.56 -12.48
CA SER A 121 -8.08 8.25 -13.74
C SER A 121 -8.42 7.41 -14.97
N ARG A 122 -8.47 6.08 -14.83
CA ARG A 122 -8.92 5.17 -15.89
C ARG A 122 -10.42 4.93 -15.87
N ALA A 123 -11.06 5.15 -14.74
CA ALA A 123 -12.52 5.02 -14.61
C ALA A 123 -13.24 6.25 -15.19
N LEU A 124 -12.62 7.43 -15.12
CA LEU A 124 -13.17 8.69 -15.59
C LEU A 124 -12.75 8.96 -17.05
N ASN A 125 -13.69 9.43 -17.87
CA ASN A 125 -13.40 9.89 -19.22
C ASN A 125 -12.82 11.32 -19.18
N PRO A 126 -11.56 11.53 -19.60
CA PRO A 126 -10.91 12.84 -19.51
C PRO A 126 -11.54 13.93 -20.39
N SER A 127 -12.38 13.56 -21.36
CA SER A 127 -13.03 14.47 -22.31
C SER A 127 -14.44 14.89 -21.90
N LEU A 128 -14.96 14.35 -20.78
CA LEU A 128 -16.29 14.68 -20.26
C LEU A 128 -16.16 15.39 -18.92
N THR A 129 -17.09 16.32 -18.65
CA THR A 129 -17.19 16.96 -17.34
C THR A 129 -17.66 15.97 -16.27
N VAL A 130 -17.40 16.28 -15.01
CA VAL A 130 -17.87 15.48 -13.87
C VAL A 130 -19.39 15.36 -13.87
N ALA A 131 -20.10 16.48 -14.11
CA ALA A 131 -21.57 16.49 -14.19
C ALA A 131 -22.08 15.44 -15.16
N ARG A 132 -21.54 15.41 -16.38
CA ARG A 132 -22.00 14.46 -17.41
C ARG A 132 -21.78 13.01 -17.01
N GLN A 133 -20.62 12.69 -16.42
CA GLN A 133 -20.28 11.31 -16.06
C GLN A 133 -21.09 10.80 -14.87
N VAL A 134 -21.36 11.66 -13.86
CA VAL A 134 -22.16 11.27 -12.69
C VAL A 134 -23.65 11.20 -13.07
N SER A 135 -24.16 12.14 -13.91
CA SER A 135 -25.56 12.11 -14.35
C SER A 135 -25.90 10.87 -15.18
N GLU A 136 -24.94 10.38 -16.00
CA GLU A 136 -25.12 9.13 -16.77
C GLU A 136 -25.45 7.91 -15.88
N ALA A 137 -24.91 7.86 -14.64
CA ALA A 137 -25.22 6.77 -13.72
C ALA A 137 -26.68 6.83 -13.24
N PHE A 138 -27.23 8.02 -13.02
CA PHE A 138 -28.64 8.21 -12.68
C PHE A 138 -29.57 7.96 -13.87
N GLU A 139 -29.21 8.44 -15.07
CA GLU A 139 -29.94 8.19 -16.29
C GLU A 139 -30.03 6.69 -16.62
N ALA A 140 -28.92 5.95 -16.41
CA ALA A 140 -28.89 4.49 -16.57
C ALA A 140 -29.86 3.76 -15.61
N SER A 141 -30.21 4.38 -14.48
CA SER A 141 -31.18 3.88 -13.50
C SER A 141 -32.60 4.40 -13.75
N GLY A 142 -32.83 5.17 -14.86
CA GLY A 142 -34.13 5.61 -15.31
C GLY A 142 -34.52 7.05 -14.96
N ALA A 143 -33.60 7.86 -14.40
CA ALA A 143 -33.85 9.28 -14.15
C ALA A 143 -33.86 10.11 -15.46
N THR A 144 -34.65 11.18 -15.49
CA THR A 144 -34.55 12.19 -16.56
C THR A 144 -33.25 12.98 -16.40
N TYR A 145 -32.83 13.68 -17.50
CA TYR A 145 -31.57 14.46 -17.44
C TYR A 145 -31.56 15.52 -16.35
N ASP A 146 -32.65 16.28 -16.19
CA ASP A 146 -32.74 17.35 -15.18
C ASP A 146 -32.73 16.80 -13.75
N GLU A 147 -33.45 15.68 -13.51
CA GLU A 147 -33.39 14.96 -12.23
C GLU A 147 -32.02 14.40 -11.95
N ALA A 148 -31.33 13.82 -12.94
CA ALA A 148 -30.00 13.28 -12.85
C ALA A 148 -28.98 14.37 -12.48
N LEU A 149 -29.11 15.56 -13.09
CA LEU A 149 -28.24 16.70 -12.79
C LEU A 149 -28.43 17.23 -11.37
N ALA A 150 -29.67 17.34 -10.90
CA ALA A 150 -29.98 17.76 -9.52
C ALA A 150 -29.42 16.75 -8.50
N ARG A 151 -29.62 15.43 -8.73
CA ARG A 151 -29.08 14.35 -7.90
C ARG A 151 -27.56 14.30 -7.94
N THR A 152 -26.94 14.71 -9.05
CA THR A 152 -25.47 14.81 -9.17
C THR A 152 -24.91 15.78 -8.15
N ALA A 153 -25.46 16.98 -8.01
CA ALA A 153 -25.03 17.95 -7.01
C ALA A 153 -25.20 17.39 -5.58
N GLU A 154 -26.32 16.68 -5.33
CA GLU A 154 -26.58 16.09 -4.01
C GLU A 154 -25.57 14.98 -3.66
N ILE A 155 -25.31 14.02 -4.56
CA ILE A 155 -24.36 12.93 -4.30
C ILE A 155 -22.92 13.46 -4.14
N LEU A 156 -22.53 14.50 -4.90
CA LEU A 156 -21.23 15.14 -4.75
C LEU A 156 -21.05 15.80 -3.37
N ARG A 157 -22.12 16.39 -2.80
CA ARG A 157 -22.12 16.87 -1.41
C ARG A 157 -21.98 15.72 -0.41
N LYS A 158 -22.72 14.61 -0.62
CA LYS A 158 -22.62 13.41 0.21
C LYS A 158 -21.21 12.81 0.24
N VAL A 159 -20.50 12.80 -0.89
CA VAL A 159 -19.09 12.39 -0.94
C VAL A 159 -18.11 13.48 -0.51
N ARG A 160 -18.61 14.54 0.14
CA ARG A 160 -17.83 15.63 0.76
C ARG A 160 -16.96 16.40 -0.23
N ILE A 161 -17.47 16.68 -1.42
CA ILE A 161 -16.87 17.64 -2.34
C ILE A 161 -17.28 19.04 -1.90
N ALA A 162 -16.31 19.91 -1.60
CA ALA A 162 -16.54 21.22 -0.98
C ALA A 162 -17.32 22.21 -1.88
N GLU A 163 -17.06 22.21 -3.18
CA GLU A 163 -17.69 23.10 -4.17
C GLU A 163 -18.30 22.28 -5.31
N PRO A 164 -19.43 21.57 -5.05
CA PRO A 164 -19.99 20.62 -6.01
C PRO A 164 -20.30 21.24 -7.36
N GLU A 165 -20.87 22.45 -7.39
CA GLU A 165 -21.28 23.14 -8.61
C GLU A 165 -20.05 23.46 -9.51
N ARG A 166 -18.95 23.92 -8.91
CA ARG A 166 -17.70 24.18 -9.63
C ARG A 166 -17.09 22.87 -10.15
N VAL A 167 -17.12 21.82 -9.34
CA VAL A 167 -16.55 20.51 -9.68
C VAL A 167 -17.37 19.83 -10.78
N MET A 168 -18.68 20.03 -10.82
CA MET A 168 -19.54 19.55 -11.90
C MET A 168 -19.10 20.02 -13.28
N ASP A 169 -18.64 21.27 -13.38
CA ASP A 169 -18.15 21.86 -14.64
C ASP A 169 -16.69 21.50 -14.95
N SER A 170 -15.99 20.89 -14.00
CA SER A 170 -14.58 20.53 -14.15
C SER A 170 -14.40 19.21 -14.92
N TYR A 171 -13.23 19.07 -15.56
CA TYR A 171 -12.78 17.83 -16.16
C TYR A 171 -11.92 17.02 -15.17
N PRO A 172 -11.85 15.68 -15.31
CA PRO A 172 -11.07 14.83 -14.39
C PRO A 172 -9.62 15.27 -14.15
N HIS A 173 -8.93 15.74 -15.20
CA HIS A 173 -7.53 16.18 -15.10
C HIS A 173 -7.33 17.46 -14.28
N GLN A 174 -8.39 18.19 -13.93
CA GLN A 174 -8.37 19.39 -13.10
C GLN A 174 -8.57 19.07 -11.61
N LEU A 175 -8.84 17.81 -11.27
CA LEU A 175 -9.11 17.34 -9.92
C LEU A 175 -7.92 16.64 -9.30
N SER A 176 -7.78 16.75 -7.98
CA SER A 176 -6.82 15.95 -7.20
C SER A 176 -7.19 14.45 -7.26
N GLY A 177 -6.23 13.56 -6.99
CA GLY A 177 -6.50 12.11 -6.97
C GLY A 177 -7.59 11.72 -5.98
N GLY A 178 -7.63 12.34 -4.80
CA GLY A 178 -8.68 12.14 -3.81
C GLY A 178 -10.05 12.62 -4.27
N MET A 179 -10.13 13.76 -4.97
CA MET A 179 -11.38 14.25 -5.58
C MET A 179 -11.86 13.31 -6.68
N GLN A 180 -10.95 12.85 -7.58
CA GLN A 180 -11.31 11.87 -8.62
C GLN A 180 -11.87 10.59 -7.98
N GLN A 181 -11.26 10.10 -6.90
CA GLN A 181 -11.73 8.91 -6.18
C GLN A 181 -13.13 9.13 -5.59
N ARG A 182 -13.39 10.28 -4.97
CA ARG A 182 -14.72 10.63 -4.46
C ARG A 182 -15.77 10.73 -5.57
N VAL A 183 -15.42 11.27 -6.74
CA VAL A 183 -16.31 11.30 -7.92
C VAL A 183 -16.64 9.89 -8.40
N VAL A 184 -15.65 8.98 -8.49
CA VAL A 184 -15.89 7.58 -8.89
C VAL A 184 -16.76 6.85 -7.85
N ILE A 185 -16.57 7.12 -6.56
CA ILE A 185 -17.46 6.59 -5.50
C ILE A 185 -18.87 7.15 -5.64
N ALA A 186 -19.04 8.45 -5.93
CA ALA A 186 -20.33 9.06 -6.17
C ALA A 186 -21.05 8.39 -7.36
N MET A 187 -20.35 8.16 -8.47
CA MET A 187 -20.89 7.43 -9.63
C MET A 187 -21.33 6.01 -9.25
N ALA A 188 -20.51 5.29 -8.49
CA ALA A 188 -20.79 3.92 -8.08
C ALA A 188 -22.00 3.80 -7.13
N LEU A 189 -22.26 4.82 -6.32
CA LEU A 189 -23.36 4.86 -5.35
C LEU A 189 -24.63 5.55 -5.88
N ALA A 190 -24.57 6.18 -7.05
CA ALA A 190 -25.70 6.89 -7.64
C ALA A 190 -26.97 6.03 -7.77
N SER A 191 -26.81 4.74 -8.08
CA SER A 191 -27.91 3.78 -8.20
C SER A 191 -28.31 3.10 -6.88
N GLN A 192 -27.65 3.42 -5.76
CA GLN A 192 -27.83 2.74 -4.46
C GLN A 192 -27.79 1.20 -4.58
N PRO A 193 -26.69 0.64 -5.08
CA PRO A 193 -26.60 -0.77 -5.41
C PRO A 193 -26.72 -1.67 -4.16
N ALA A 194 -27.26 -2.88 -4.33
CA ALA A 194 -27.28 -3.89 -3.29
C ALA A 194 -25.87 -4.38 -2.92
N LEU A 195 -24.95 -4.37 -3.92
CA LEU A 195 -23.55 -4.74 -3.77
C LEU A 195 -22.62 -3.71 -4.40
N LEU A 196 -21.70 -3.18 -3.61
CA LEU A 196 -20.59 -2.32 -4.05
C LEU A 196 -19.28 -3.12 -4.01
N ILE A 197 -18.60 -3.23 -5.14
CA ILE A 197 -17.24 -3.81 -5.22
C ILE A 197 -16.23 -2.68 -5.21
N LEU A 198 -15.27 -2.75 -4.30
CA LEU A 198 -14.15 -1.82 -4.17
C LEU A 198 -12.85 -2.58 -4.47
N ASP A 199 -12.28 -2.40 -5.65
CA ASP A 199 -11.02 -3.06 -6.04
C ASP A 199 -9.85 -2.12 -5.80
N GLU A 200 -9.19 -2.28 -4.65
CA GLU A 200 -8.08 -1.44 -4.17
C GLU A 200 -8.37 0.06 -4.22
N PRO A 201 -9.46 0.55 -3.61
CA PRO A 201 -9.97 1.92 -3.80
C PRO A 201 -9.07 3.01 -3.21
N THR A 202 -8.07 2.67 -2.43
CA THR A 202 -7.18 3.63 -1.75
C THR A 202 -5.74 3.57 -2.24
N THR A 203 -5.44 2.70 -3.20
CA THR A 203 -4.08 2.57 -3.75
C THR A 203 -3.59 3.89 -4.37
N GLY A 204 -2.42 4.36 -3.91
CA GLY A 204 -1.81 5.61 -4.38
C GLY A 204 -2.35 6.89 -3.72
N LEU A 205 -3.24 6.77 -2.74
CA LEU A 205 -3.65 7.87 -1.88
C LEU A 205 -2.70 7.97 -0.67
N ASP A 206 -2.51 9.19 -0.18
CA ASP A 206 -1.81 9.39 1.09
C ASP A 206 -2.69 9.01 2.30
N ALA A 207 -2.07 8.81 3.46
CA ALA A 207 -2.72 8.26 4.65
C ALA A 207 -3.96 9.07 5.12
N THR A 208 -3.94 10.40 4.97
CA THR A 208 -5.06 11.26 5.38
C THR A 208 -6.24 11.13 4.43
N VAL A 209 -5.99 11.17 3.12
CA VAL A 209 -7.02 11.01 2.07
C VAL A 209 -7.54 9.57 2.08
N GLU A 210 -6.66 8.56 2.21
CA GLU A 210 -7.07 7.15 2.37
C GLU A 210 -8.08 7.01 3.51
N ALA A 211 -7.73 7.51 4.69
CA ALA A 211 -8.59 7.39 5.85
C ALA A 211 -9.92 8.16 5.69
N GLU A 212 -9.92 9.31 4.99
CA GLU A 212 -11.16 10.05 4.68
C GLU A 212 -12.07 9.29 3.70
N VAL A 213 -11.49 8.65 2.68
CA VAL A 213 -12.23 7.81 1.73
C VAL A 213 -12.82 6.60 2.42
N LEU A 214 -12.06 5.96 3.32
CA LEU A 214 -12.55 4.81 4.10
C LEU A 214 -13.70 5.20 5.04
N ASP A 215 -13.60 6.33 5.75
CA ASP A 215 -14.69 6.85 6.59
C ASP A 215 -15.94 7.16 5.77
N LEU A 216 -15.75 7.75 4.58
CA LEU A 216 -16.84 8.05 3.66
C LEU A 216 -17.55 6.76 3.21
N VAL A 217 -16.79 5.74 2.79
CA VAL A 217 -17.35 4.45 2.38
C VAL A 217 -18.10 3.79 3.54
N ALA A 218 -17.56 3.82 4.77
CA ALA A 218 -18.23 3.28 5.94
C ALA A 218 -19.56 3.99 6.21
N GLN A 219 -19.56 5.34 6.20
CA GLN A 219 -20.76 6.14 6.39
C GLN A 219 -21.84 5.86 5.35
N LEU A 220 -21.45 5.84 4.05
CA LEU A 220 -22.40 5.63 2.96
C LEU A 220 -22.92 4.18 2.92
N ARG A 221 -22.10 3.20 3.32
CA ARG A 221 -22.55 1.82 3.52
C ARG A 221 -23.68 1.72 4.53
N GLU A 222 -23.52 2.38 5.69
CA GLU A 222 -24.55 2.42 6.75
C GLU A 222 -25.81 3.16 6.30
N GLU A 223 -25.66 4.30 5.63
CA GLU A 223 -26.77 5.12 5.14
C GLU A 223 -27.63 4.40 4.09
N PHE A 224 -26.99 3.69 3.15
CA PHE A 224 -27.69 3.03 2.05
C PHE A 224 -27.97 1.54 2.29
N GLY A 225 -27.45 0.94 3.35
CA GLY A 225 -27.56 -0.50 3.61
C GLY A 225 -26.89 -1.36 2.54
N THR A 226 -25.92 -0.81 1.81
CA THR A 226 -25.20 -1.48 0.72
C THR A 226 -24.22 -2.49 1.27
N ALA A 227 -24.23 -3.73 0.73
CA ALA A 227 -23.17 -4.69 1.03
C ALA A 227 -21.89 -4.34 0.26
N VAL A 228 -20.73 -4.60 0.86
CA VAL A 228 -19.43 -4.24 0.26
C VAL A 228 -18.54 -5.45 0.12
N LEU A 229 -18.04 -5.69 -1.10
CA LEU A 229 -16.88 -6.55 -1.36
C LEU A 229 -15.64 -5.68 -1.47
N PHE A 230 -14.79 -5.70 -0.43
CA PHE A 230 -13.59 -4.89 -0.35
C PHE A 230 -12.35 -5.72 -0.73
N ILE A 231 -11.71 -5.40 -1.84
CA ILE A 231 -10.48 -6.05 -2.28
C ILE A 231 -9.31 -5.14 -1.94
N SER A 232 -8.36 -5.64 -1.16
CA SER A 232 -7.15 -4.90 -0.81
C SER A 232 -5.97 -5.84 -0.56
N HIS A 233 -4.77 -5.33 -0.74
CA HIS A 233 -3.55 -5.96 -0.26
C HIS A 233 -3.14 -5.43 1.12
N ASN A 234 -3.76 -4.34 1.60
CA ASN A 234 -3.51 -3.76 2.92
C ASN A 234 -4.41 -4.41 3.98
N LEU A 235 -3.83 -5.29 4.81
CA LEU A 235 -4.56 -6.03 5.85
C LEU A 235 -5.09 -5.11 6.96
N ALA A 236 -4.42 -4.00 7.27
CA ALA A 236 -4.88 -3.06 8.28
C ALA A 236 -6.17 -2.35 7.84
N VAL A 237 -6.27 -2.02 6.53
CA VAL A 237 -7.51 -1.48 5.95
C VAL A 237 -8.64 -2.50 6.05
N ILE A 238 -8.38 -3.77 5.72
CA ILE A 238 -9.39 -4.84 5.85
C ILE A 238 -9.81 -5.04 7.31
N GLY A 239 -8.85 -5.02 8.24
CA GLY A 239 -9.13 -5.11 9.68
C GLY A 239 -10.08 -4.03 10.18
N ARG A 240 -9.94 -2.81 9.64
CA ARG A 240 -10.78 -1.66 9.98
C ARG A 240 -12.16 -1.70 9.32
N MET A 241 -12.24 -2.13 8.05
CA MET A 241 -13.42 -1.92 7.20
C MET A 241 -14.34 -3.13 7.10
N CYS A 242 -13.82 -4.35 7.33
CA CYS A 242 -14.54 -5.57 7.00
C CYS A 242 -14.86 -6.42 8.22
N GLU A 243 -16.11 -6.85 8.32
CA GLU A 243 -16.60 -7.75 9.37
C GLU A 243 -16.08 -9.17 9.18
N ARG A 244 -16.01 -9.62 7.93
CA ARG A 244 -15.45 -10.92 7.54
C ARG A 244 -14.39 -10.78 6.47
N VAL A 245 -13.47 -11.73 6.43
CA VAL A 245 -12.37 -11.76 5.47
C VAL A 245 -12.21 -13.16 4.86
N GLY A 246 -11.95 -13.17 3.55
CA GLY A 246 -11.50 -14.35 2.81
C GLY A 246 -10.07 -14.13 2.31
N VAL A 247 -9.22 -15.12 2.55
CA VAL A 247 -7.82 -15.12 2.12
C VAL A 247 -7.68 -15.98 0.87
N LEU A 248 -7.33 -15.34 -0.25
CA LEU A 248 -7.19 -15.97 -1.56
C LEU A 248 -5.72 -16.25 -1.85
N TYR A 249 -5.37 -17.49 -2.19
CA TYR A 249 -4.04 -17.89 -2.61
C TYR A 249 -4.10 -18.69 -3.91
N ALA A 250 -3.41 -18.24 -4.96
CA ALA A 250 -3.32 -18.90 -6.27
C ALA A 250 -4.67 -19.42 -6.81
N GLY A 251 -5.72 -18.60 -6.66
CA GLY A 251 -7.07 -18.90 -7.14
C GLY A 251 -7.95 -19.74 -6.22
N LYS A 252 -7.48 -20.10 -5.03
CA LYS A 252 -8.28 -20.83 -4.02
C LYS A 252 -8.50 -19.99 -2.76
N LEU A 253 -9.70 -20.05 -2.20
CA LEU A 253 -9.99 -19.50 -0.88
C LEU A 253 -9.40 -20.45 0.17
N VAL A 254 -8.32 -20.03 0.82
CA VAL A 254 -7.56 -20.89 1.76
C VAL A 254 -7.96 -20.69 3.22
N GLU A 255 -8.47 -19.53 3.56
CA GLU A 255 -9.00 -19.22 4.90
C GLU A 255 -10.15 -18.22 4.79
N GLU A 256 -11.16 -18.32 5.65
CA GLU A 256 -12.32 -17.42 5.72
C GLU A 256 -12.87 -17.39 7.15
N GLY A 257 -13.32 -16.23 7.62
CA GLY A 257 -13.95 -16.07 8.92
C GLY A 257 -14.22 -14.63 9.30
N ALA A 258 -14.64 -14.41 10.54
CA ALA A 258 -14.68 -13.06 11.11
C ALA A 258 -13.27 -12.46 11.09
N THR A 259 -13.14 -11.19 10.69
CA THR A 259 -11.83 -10.54 10.50
C THR A 259 -10.99 -10.57 11.77
N GLN A 260 -11.62 -10.33 12.92
CA GLN A 260 -10.97 -10.38 14.23
C GLN A 260 -10.39 -11.78 14.52
N ASP A 261 -11.16 -12.85 14.27
CA ASP A 261 -10.70 -14.22 14.51
C ASP A 261 -9.56 -14.63 13.58
N VAL A 262 -9.68 -14.33 12.28
CA VAL A 262 -8.66 -14.65 11.27
C VAL A 262 -7.34 -13.93 11.55
N PHE A 263 -7.40 -12.68 12.02
CA PHE A 263 -6.18 -11.91 12.28
C PHE A 263 -5.56 -12.20 13.66
N ALA A 264 -6.38 -12.47 14.68
CA ALA A 264 -5.88 -12.83 16.00
C ALA A 264 -5.35 -14.28 16.05
N ARG A 265 -6.05 -15.23 15.38
CA ARG A 265 -5.71 -16.65 15.36
C ARG A 265 -5.79 -17.23 13.95
N PRO A 266 -4.89 -16.84 13.04
CA PRO A 266 -4.89 -17.38 11.68
C PRO A 266 -4.63 -18.89 11.70
N ARG A 267 -5.43 -19.63 10.92
CA ARG A 267 -5.40 -21.09 10.84
C ARG A 267 -4.80 -21.63 9.55
N HIS A 268 -4.30 -20.73 8.70
CA HIS A 268 -3.57 -21.13 7.50
C HIS A 268 -2.16 -20.52 7.53
N PRO A 269 -1.08 -21.30 7.28
CA PRO A 269 0.29 -20.81 7.30
C PRO A 269 0.56 -19.63 6.38
N TYR A 270 -0.16 -19.51 5.28
CA TYR A 270 -0.08 -18.35 4.38
C TYR A 270 -0.57 -17.07 5.05
N THR A 271 -1.71 -17.10 5.75
CA THR A 271 -2.25 -15.96 6.50
C THR A 271 -1.30 -15.53 7.61
N VAL A 272 -0.73 -16.52 8.35
CA VAL A 272 0.33 -16.26 9.35
C VAL A 272 1.50 -15.53 8.70
N GLY A 273 1.96 -16.00 7.54
CA GLY A 273 3.05 -15.38 6.79
C GLY A 273 2.73 -13.94 6.37
N LEU A 274 1.51 -13.69 5.84
CA LEU A 274 1.08 -12.35 5.43
C LEU A 274 1.08 -11.37 6.62
N LEU A 275 0.51 -11.77 7.76
CA LEU A 275 0.46 -10.92 8.97
C LEU A 275 1.86 -10.61 9.52
N ARG A 276 2.77 -11.57 9.48
CA ARG A 276 4.16 -11.41 9.94
C ARG A 276 5.04 -10.57 9.00
N CYS A 277 4.62 -10.38 7.74
CA CYS A 277 5.31 -9.50 6.79
C CYS A 277 5.07 -8.01 7.08
N LEU A 278 4.07 -7.66 7.90
CA LEU A 278 3.76 -6.27 8.21
C LEU A 278 4.78 -5.70 9.21
N PRO A 279 5.26 -4.47 8.98
CA PRO A 279 5.99 -3.74 10.00
C PRO A 279 5.01 -3.33 11.11
N THR A 280 5.18 -3.91 12.30
CA THR A 280 4.37 -3.61 13.49
C THR A 280 5.04 -2.55 14.35
N SER A 281 4.25 -1.89 15.22
CA SER A 281 4.75 -0.91 16.18
C SER A 281 5.88 -1.48 17.04
N GLY A 282 6.94 -0.70 17.27
CA GLY A 282 8.09 -1.11 18.08
C GLY A 282 9.16 -1.91 17.35
N ARG A 283 9.01 -2.25 16.06
CA ARG A 283 10.06 -2.91 15.26
C ARG A 283 10.80 -1.89 14.38
N SER A 284 12.13 -2.03 14.33
CA SER A 284 12.99 -1.29 13.41
C SER A 284 13.91 -2.25 12.65
N LYS A 285 14.53 -1.76 11.58
CA LYS A 285 15.53 -2.52 10.79
C LYS A 285 16.68 -3.07 11.62
N ASP A 286 16.99 -2.41 12.75
CA ASP A 286 18.10 -2.75 13.63
C ASP A 286 17.74 -3.77 14.71
N THR A 287 16.44 -3.82 15.09
CA THR A 287 15.97 -4.70 16.17
C THR A 287 15.36 -6.00 15.66
N ASP A 288 14.67 -5.98 14.53
CA ASP A 288 13.95 -7.16 14.04
C ASP A 288 13.79 -7.15 12.52
N ARG A 289 14.10 -8.26 11.88
CA ARG A 289 13.92 -8.44 10.45
C ARG A 289 12.46 -8.81 10.16
N LEU A 290 11.85 -8.20 9.14
CA LEU A 290 10.50 -8.57 8.70
C LEU A 290 10.48 -10.01 8.21
N ASP A 291 9.46 -10.77 8.57
CA ASP A 291 9.26 -12.10 8.01
C ASP A 291 8.89 -12.00 6.53
N THR A 292 9.19 -13.02 5.75
CA THR A 292 8.93 -13.05 4.31
C THR A 292 8.36 -14.40 3.89
N ILE A 293 7.50 -14.38 2.89
CA ILE A 293 6.99 -15.60 2.26
C ILE A 293 7.92 -15.97 1.11
N ALA A 294 8.68 -17.06 1.28
CA ALA A 294 9.64 -17.51 0.28
C ALA A 294 8.99 -17.92 -1.05
N GLY A 295 9.72 -17.80 -2.15
CA GLY A 295 9.27 -18.22 -3.47
C GLY A 295 8.31 -17.23 -4.14
N SER A 296 7.58 -17.70 -5.14
CA SER A 296 6.59 -16.92 -5.88
C SER A 296 5.29 -17.72 -6.00
N LEU A 297 4.18 -17.03 -6.28
CA LEU A 297 2.90 -17.68 -6.58
C LEU A 297 3.09 -18.72 -7.69
N PRO A 298 2.53 -19.94 -7.54
CA PRO A 298 2.52 -20.92 -8.59
C PRO A 298 1.76 -20.39 -9.82
N GLN A 299 2.19 -20.83 -11.00
CA GLN A 299 1.44 -20.45 -12.20
C GLN A 299 0.02 -21.03 -12.16
N PRO A 300 -1.00 -20.29 -12.65
CA PRO A 300 -2.36 -20.79 -12.68
C PRO A 300 -2.45 -22.17 -13.33
N GLY A 301 -3.03 -23.15 -12.60
CA GLY A 301 -3.17 -24.54 -13.05
C GLY A 301 -1.91 -25.39 -13.01
N SER A 302 -0.80 -24.92 -12.41
CA SER A 302 0.43 -25.74 -12.29
C SER A 302 0.41 -26.75 -11.15
N VAL A 303 -0.36 -26.48 -10.09
CA VAL A 303 -0.53 -27.40 -8.95
C VAL A 303 -1.80 -28.22 -9.18
N THR A 304 -1.64 -29.47 -9.53
CA THR A 304 -2.74 -30.40 -9.85
C THR A 304 -3.05 -31.37 -8.71
N GLN A 305 -2.12 -31.54 -7.78
CA GLN A 305 -2.26 -32.46 -6.63
C GLN A 305 -1.78 -31.77 -5.34
N GLY A 306 -2.32 -32.19 -4.21
CA GLY A 306 -1.90 -31.73 -2.90
C GLY A 306 -2.37 -30.30 -2.53
N CYS A 307 -1.77 -29.79 -1.48
CA CYS A 307 -2.01 -28.45 -0.98
C CYS A 307 -1.37 -27.41 -1.93
N ILE A 308 -2.16 -26.43 -2.36
CA ILE A 308 -1.69 -25.38 -3.29
C ILE A 308 -0.54 -24.52 -2.73
N TYR A 309 -0.40 -24.46 -1.40
CA TYR A 309 0.64 -23.72 -0.71
C TYR A 309 1.87 -24.56 -0.31
N ALA A 310 1.84 -25.89 -0.54
CA ALA A 310 2.86 -26.82 -0.05
C ALA A 310 4.31 -26.44 -0.40
N GLU A 311 4.58 -25.94 -1.61
CA GLU A 311 5.94 -25.57 -2.05
C GLU A 311 6.54 -24.39 -1.28
N ARG A 312 5.69 -23.53 -0.68
CA ARG A 312 6.11 -22.34 0.08
C ARG A 312 5.89 -22.52 1.58
N CYS A 313 5.23 -23.60 1.99
CA CYS A 313 4.86 -23.85 3.37
C CYS A 313 5.99 -24.53 4.14
N ARG A 314 6.44 -23.94 5.23
CA ARG A 314 7.47 -24.52 6.10
C ARG A 314 6.94 -25.63 7.03
N LEU A 315 5.61 -25.79 7.12
CA LEU A 315 4.97 -26.90 7.82
C LEU A 315 4.60 -28.05 6.88
N ALA A 316 4.91 -27.93 5.56
CA ALA A 316 4.51 -28.92 4.57
C ALA A 316 5.28 -30.24 4.73
N ASP A 317 4.53 -31.33 4.73
CA ASP A 317 5.01 -32.71 4.70
C ASP A 317 4.57 -33.46 3.45
N ASP A 318 4.78 -34.78 3.42
CA ASP A 318 4.38 -35.63 2.31
C ASP A 318 2.87 -35.72 2.11
N ARG A 319 2.07 -35.61 3.18
CA ARG A 319 0.62 -35.54 3.09
C ARG A 319 0.18 -34.27 2.36
N CYS A 320 0.76 -33.13 2.71
CA CYS A 320 0.48 -31.87 2.03
C CYS A 320 0.82 -31.89 0.54
N ARG A 321 1.82 -32.67 0.12
CA ARG A 321 2.20 -32.81 -1.29
C ARG A 321 1.28 -33.73 -2.08
N ARG A 322 0.66 -34.72 -1.42
CA ARG A 322 -0.17 -35.73 -2.06
C ARG A 322 -1.67 -35.44 -1.98
N GLU A 323 -2.13 -34.84 -0.88
CA GLU A 323 -3.55 -34.66 -0.58
C GLU A 323 -3.90 -33.20 -0.47
N ALA A 324 -4.92 -32.75 -1.22
CA ALA A 324 -5.46 -31.41 -1.06
C ALA A 324 -6.25 -31.31 0.26
N PRO A 325 -5.96 -30.35 1.15
CA PRO A 325 -6.69 -30.20 2.39
C PRO A 325 -8.16 -29.83 2.12
N PRO A 326 -9.12 -30.53 2.75
CA PRO A 326 -10.52 -30.13 2.70
C PRO A 326 -10.73 -28.81 3.48
N PRO A 327 -11.88 -28.14 3.32
CA PRO A 327 -12.23 -26.97 4.12
C PRO A 327 -12.59 -27.42 5.55
N TYR A 328 -11.65 -27.33 6.48
CA TYR A 328 -11.91 -27.53 7.90
C TYR A 328 -12.63 -26.32 8.47
N ARG A 329 -13.72 -26.54 9.20
CA ARG A 329 -14.47 -25.50 9.92
C ARG A 329 -14.25 -25.65 11.42
N VAL A 330 -13.87 -24.54 12.05
CA VAL A 330 -13.64 -24.50 13.49
C VAL A 330 -14.47 -23.36 14.05
N ARG A 331 -15.18 -23.63 15.13
CA ARG A 331 -15.94 -22.60 15.83
C ARG A 331 -14.97 -21.67 16.54
N SER A 332 -15.05 -20.39 16.22
CA SER A 332 -14.28 -19.30 16.81
C SER A 332 -15.19 -18.40 17.65
N GLN A 333 -14.63 -17.33 18.23
CA GLN A 333 -15.37 -16.44 19.14
C GLN A 333 -16.52 -15.71 18.40
N HIS A 334 -16.29 -15.27 17.17
CA HIS A 334 -17.25 -14.47 16.39
C HIS A 334 -17.94 -15.26 15.27
N GLY A 335 -17.82 -16.60 15.27
CA GLY A 335 -18.46 -17.47 14.28
C GLY A 335 -17.57 -18.61 13.80
N ASP A 336 -17.93 -19.21 12.67
CA ASP A 336 -17.15 -20.28 12.08
C ASP A 336 -15.97 -19.71 11.27
N GLN A 337 -14.77 -20.23 11.51
CA GLN A 337 -13.58 -19.99 10.73
C GLN A 337 -13.26 -21.22 9.87
N MET A 338 -13.11 -21.04 8.56
CA MET A 338 -12.75 -22.08 7.61
C MET A 338 -11.27 -21.99 7.28
N SER A 339 -10.58 -23.13 7.24
CA SER A 339 -9.20 -23.21 6.74
C SER A 339 -8.98 -24.44 5.87
N ARG A 340 -8.31 -24.28 4.74
CA ARG A 340 -7.84 -25.37 3.86
C ARG A 340 -6.39 -25.73 4.21
N CYS A 341 -6.16 -26.18 5.46
CA CYS A 341 -4.85 -26.63 5.93
C CYS A 341 -4.99 -27.89 6.79
N HIS A 342 -4.23 -28.96 6.49
CA HIS A 342 -4.21 -30.18 7.31
C HIS A 342 -3.76 -29.93 8.76
N TYR A 343 -2.97 -28.87 8.96
CA TYR A 343 -2.39 -28.47 10.25
C TYR A 343 -2.94 -27.13 10.73
N HIS A 344 -4.24 -26.87 10.51
CA HIS A 344 -4.89 -25.59 10.85
C HIS A 344 -4.80 -25.23 12.34
N GLU A 345 -4.69 -26.20 13.23
CA GLU A 345 -4.52 -25.96 14.67
C GLU A 345 -3.09 -25.51 15.03
N ARG A 346 -2.11 -25.90 14.20
CA ARG A 346 -0.69 -25.63 14.39
C ARG A 346 -0.16 -24.51 13.48
N ALA A 347 -1.04 -23.81 12.76
CA ALA A 347 -0.62 -22.81 11.79
C ALA A 347 0.24 -21.69 12.44
N MET A 348 -0.06 -21.33 13.69
CA MET A 348 0.71 -20.34 14.46
C MET A 348 2.11 -20.80 14.84
N GLU A 349 2.38 -22.12 14.85
CA GLU A 349 3.71 -22.70 15.08
C GLU A 349 4.64 -22.57 13.87
N LEU A 350 4.17 -21.95 12.77
CA LEU A 350 4.98 -21.73 11.56
C LEU A 350 6.32 -21.07 11.96
N PRO A 351 7.48 -21.70 11.65
CA PRO A 351 8.78 -21.12 11.97
C PRO A 351 8.96 -19.76 11.26
N ARG A 352 9.51 -18.77 11.98
CA ARG A 352 9.84 -17.48 11.35
C ARG A 352 10.97 -17.65 10.33
N ALA A 353 10.93 -16.88 9.24
CA ALA A 353 12.00 -16.89 8.23
C ALA A 353 13.34 -16.44 8.82
N THR A 354 13.29 -15.55 9.79
CA THR A 354 14.45 -14.99 10.50
C THR A 354 15.18 -16.02 11.36
N ALA A 355 14.48 -16.97 11.97
CA ALA A 355 15.08 -18.01 12.81
C ALA A 355 16.01 -18.97 12.04
N LEU A 356 15.80 -19.14 10.73
CA LEU A 356 16.63 -20.03 9.89
C LEU A 356 17.96 -19.40 9.45
N HIS A 357 18.09 -18.08 9.49
CA HIS A 357 19.35 -17.39 9.18
C HIS A 357 20.28 -17.36 10.40
N ALA A 358 19.74 -17.37 11.62
CA ALA A 358 20.52 -17.43 12.85
C ALA A 358 21.24 -18.78 13.07
N SER A 359 20.80 -19.86 12.40
CA SER A 359 21.43 -21.18 12.50
C SER A 359 22.57 -21.42 11.52
N ASN A 360 22.74 -20.56 10.49
CA ASN A 360 23.83 -20.67 9.52
C ASN A 360 24.98 -19.68 9.79
N ASP A 361 24.75 -18.66 10.61
CA ASP A 361 25.80 -17.84 11.15
C ASP A 361 26.20 -18.44 12.51
N ALA A 362 27.30 -19.20 12.54
CA ALA A 362 27.96 -19.56 13.80
C ALA A 362 28.17 -18.27 14.61
N PRO A 363 28.11 -18.32 15.96
CA PRO A 363 28.41 -17.17 16.80
C PRO A 363 29.92 -16.87 16.70
N GLY A 364 30.35 -16.32 15.58
CA GLY A 364 31.58 -15.59 15.46
C GLY A 364 31.27 -14.18 15.91
N ASP A 365 31.91 -13.77 17.00
CA ASP A 365 31.97 -12.45 17.59
C ASP A 365 31.26 -11.38 16.76
N ALA A 366 29.95 -11.20 16.99
CA ALA A 366 29.29 -9.97 16.61
C ALA A 366 30.05 -8.86 17.35
N PRO A 367 30.74 -7.95 16.64
CA PRO A 367 31.26 -6.79 17.35
C PRO A 367 30.02 -6.14 17.98
N ASP A 368 30.06 -5.93 19.28
CA ASP A 368 29.20 -5.00 20.00
C ASP A 368 29.22 -3.67 19.22
N HIS A 369 28.37 -3.55 18.23
CA HIS A 369 27.98 -2.26 17.72
C HIS A 369 27.03 -1.67 18.78
N VAL A 370 27.64 -1.37 19.94
CA VAL A 370 27.29 -0.22 20.73
C VAL A 370 26.78 0.82 19.74
N ARG A 371 25.65 1.45 20.00
CA ARG A 371 25.22 2.73 19.43
C ARG A 371 26.39 3.71 19.55
N GLY A 372 27.45 3.42 18.76
CA GLY A 372 28.63 4.25 18.62
C GLY A 372 28.14 5.51 17.94
N ALA A 373 28.46 6.64 18.54
CA ALA A 373 28.33 7.94 17.97
C ALA A 373 28.62 7.84 16.46
N HIS A 374 27.58 7.91 15.62
CA HIS A 374 27.72 8.04 14.18
C HIS A 374 28.64 9.24 14.00
N ASP A 375 29.66 9.08 13.18
CA ASP A 375 30.50 10.18 12.77
C ASP A 375 29.55 11.26 12.20
N HIS A 376 29.34 12.33 12.98
CA HIS A 376 28.30 13.31 12.75
C HIS A 376 28.60 14.25 11.56
N SER A 377 29.61 13.92 10.74
CA SER A 377 29.82 14.65 9.50
C SER A 377 28.73 14.26 8.48
N PRO A 378 27.90 15.22 8.06
CA PRO A 378 26.82 14.93 7.12
C PRO A 378 27.42 14.56 5.75
N VAL A 379 26.97 13.40 5.20
CA VAL A 379 27.30 13.02 3.82
C VAL A 379 26.57 13.87 2.79
N LEU A 380 25.37 14.36 3.15
CA LEU A 380 24.58 15.30 2.35
C LEU A 380 24.09 16.43 3.24
N ARG A 381 24.29 17.67 2.77
CA ARG A 381 23.75 18.87 3.39
C ARG A 381 22.98 19.66 2.37
N ALA A 382 21.76 20.04 2.71
CA ALA A 382 20.90 20.89 1.90
C ALA A 382 20.48 22.08 2.74
N GLU A 383 20.74 23.30 2.25
CA GLU A 383 20.44 24.55 2.96
C GLU A 383 19.58 25.45 2.10
N ASN A 384 18.50 25.95 2.68
CA ASN A 384 17.57 26.91 2.10
C ASN A 384 17.10 26.51 0.70
N VAL A 385 16.88 25.18 0.52
CA VAL A 385 16.49 24.64 -0.79
C VAL A 385 15.07 25.06 -1.10
N SER A 386 14.95 25.80 -2.22
CA SER A 386 13.68 26.30 -2.71
C SER A 386 13.49 25.98 -4.19
N LYS A 387 12.23 25.81 -4.59
CA LYS A 387 11.85 25.63 -6.00
C LYS A 387 10.49 26.20 -6.32
N THR A 388 10.52 27.13 -7.24
CA THR A 388 9.35 27.79 -7.80
C THR A 388 9.18 27.38 -9.26
N PHE A 389 7.97 26.98 -9.64
CA PHE A 389 7.57 26.72 -11.02
C PHE A 389 6.64 27.84 -11.49
N HIS A 390 6.92 28.39 -12.67
CA HIS A 390 6.04 29.33 -13.34
C HIS A 390 5.13 28.59 -14.31
N VAL A 391 3.83 28.58 -14.04
CA VAL A 391 2.78 28.02 -14.90
C VAL A 391 1.89 29.14 -15.42
N PRO A 392 1.19 29.01 -16.56
CA PRO A 392 0.31 30.05 -17.06
C PRO A 392 -0.68 30.52 -15.99
N GLY A 393 -0.60 31.80 -15.60
CA GLY A 393 -1.48 32.45 -14.62
C GLY A 393 -1.15 32.21 -13.15
N ALA A 394 -0.09 31.43 -12.81
CA ALA A 394 0.27 31.16 -11.41
C ALA A 394 1.76 30.90 -11.20
N THR A 395 2.18 31.10 -9.95
CA THR A 395 3.54 30.78 -9.45
C THR A 395 3.40 29.71 -8.37
N LEU A 396 3.93 28.52 -8.62
CA LEU A 396 3.83 27.36 -7.74
C LEU A 396 5.12 27.19 -6.91
N ARG A 397 5.07 27.41 -5.60
CA ARG A 397 6.19 27.12 -4.69
C ARG A 397 6.14 25.66 -4.25
N ALA A 398 6.82 24.79 -4.98
CA ALA A 398 6.79 23.35 -4.71
C ALA A 398 7.71 22.93 -3.53
N VAL A 399 8.79 23.68 -3.30
CA VAL A 399 9.68 23.56 -2.13
C VAL A 399 10.03 24.97 -1.69
N ASP A 400 9.94 25.26 -0.39
CA ASP A 400 10.10 26.60 0.16
C ASP A 400 10.94 26.53 1.44
N ASP A 401 12.20 26.96 1.33
CA ASP A 401 13.17 27.09 2.43
C ASP A 401 13.37 25.80 3.25
N VAL A 402 13.66 24.69 2.57
CA VAL A 402 13.93 23.41 3.22
C VAL A 402 15.42 23.23 3.48
N SER A 403 15.78 23.02 4.76
CA SER A 403 17.13 22.70 5.19
C SER A 403 17.15 21.37 5.92
N LEU A 404 18.04 20.44 5.50
CA LEU A 404 18.19 19.10 6.08
C LEU A 404 19.61 18.58 5.89
N GLU A 405 19.98 17.64 6.74
CA GLU A 405 21.25 16.92 6.70
C GLU A 405 21.01 15.42 6.74
N LEU A 406 21.87 14.66 6.08
CA LEU A 406 21.88 13.20 6.09
C LEU A 406 23.26 12.70 6.53
N GLY A 407 23.31 11.90 7.58
CA GLY A 407 24.52 11.28 8.08
C GLY A 407 24.98 10.10 7.22
N LYS A 408 26.22 9.67 7.41
CA LYS A 408 26.77 8.51 6.73
C LYS A 408 26.13 7.23 7.26
N GLY A 409 25.64 6.38 6.37
CA GLY A 409 24.93 5.14 6.74
C GLY A 409 23.52 5.36 7.33
N GLU A 410 23.05 6.60 7.37
CA GLU A 410 21.73 6.99 7.89
C GLU A 410 20.62 6.83 6.85
N THR A 411 19.42 6.51 7.32
CA THR A 411 18.18 6.62 6.54
C THR A 411 17.34 7.78 7.05
N LEU A 412 17.17 8.83 6.22
CA LEU A 412 16.24 9.92 6.47
C LEU A 412 14.91 9.63 5.77
N GLY A 413 13.87 9.36 6.55
CA GLY A 413 12.50 9.21 6.08
C GLY A 413 11.89 10.57 5.75
N LEU A 414 11.27 10.69 4.56
CA LEU A 414 10.61 11.92 4.13
C LEU A 414 9.12 11.65 3.94
N VAL A 415 8.28 12.24 4.80
CA VAL A 415 6.83 12.00 4.86
C VAL A 415 6.02 13.27 4.65
N GLY A 416 4.72 13.12 4.34
CA GLY A 416 3.76 14.19 4.11
C GLY A 416 2.73 13.79 3.05
N GLU A 417 1.65 14.57 2.91
CA GLU A 417 0.59 14.35 1.93
C GLU A 417 1.10 14.43 0.48
N SER A 418 0.33 13.88 -0.46
CA SER A 418 0.62 14.02 -1.90
C SER A 418 0.59 15.51 -2.27
N GLY A 419 1.60 15.96 -3.04
CA GLY A 419 1.75 17.40 -3.34
C GLY A 419 2.52 18.22 -2.30
N SER A 420 2.96 17.63 -1.17
CA SER A 420 3.75 18.34 -0.15
C SER A 420 5.19 18.70 -0.58
N GLY A 421 5.65 18.26 -1.77
CA GLY A 421 6.97 18.63 -2.30
C GLY A 421 8.05 17.54 -2.21
N LYS A 422 7.80 16.35 -1.64
CA LYS A 422 8.79 15.26 -1.42
C LYS A 422 9.55 14.85 -2.68
N THR A 423 8.85 14.47 -3.73
CA THR A 423 9.46 14.08 -5.02
C THR A 423 10.18 15.26 -5.69
N THR A 424 9.70 16.49 -5.49
CA THR A 424 10.39 17.70 -5.99
C THR A 424 11.70 17.89 -5.27
N LEU A 425 11.71 17.78 -3.94
CA LEU A 425 12.94 17.87 -3.13
C LEU A 425 13.94 16.77 -3.54
N ALA A 426 13.48 15.52 -3.72
CA ALA A 426 14.32 14.44 -4.22
C ALA A 426 14.98 14.77 -5.58
N LYS A 427 14.20 15.33 -6.53
CA LYS A 427 14.72 15.73 -7.85
C LYS A 427 15.71 16.89 -7.77
N LEU A 428 15.54 17.81 -6.80
CA LEU A 428 16.49 18.90 -6.52
C LEU A 428 17.82 18.36 -6.00
N LEU A 429 17.79 17.46 -5.00
CA LEU A 429 18.99 16.81 -4.47
C LEU A 429 19.78 16.08 -5.56
N LEU A 430 19.07 15.38 -6.44
CA LEU A 430 19.65 14.66 -7.57
C LEU A 430 20.14 15.58 -8.71
N GLY A 431 19.78 16.88 -8.70
CA GLY A 431 20.09 17.81 -9.78
C GLY A 431 19.33 17.53 -11.08
N LEU A 432 18.22 16.77 -11.02
CA LEU A 432 17.33 16.54 -12.15
C LEU A 432 16.52 17.80 -12.51
N ILE A 433 16.28 18.66 -11.52
CA ILE A 433 15.76 20.01 -11.65
C ILE A 433 16.68 20.96 -10.87
N SER A 434 16.85 22.19 -11.37
CA SER A 434 17.67 23.20 -10.69
C SER A 434 16.89 23.84 -9.55
N PRO A 435 17.48 23.97 -8.36
CA PRO A 435 16.91 24.79 -7.29
C PRO A 435 16.93 26.28 -7.67
N ASP A 436 16.18 27.07 -6.92
CA ASP A 436 16.18 28.55 -7.02
C ASP A 436 17.47 29.12 -6.42
N ALA A 437 17.75 30.40 -6.71
CA ALA A 437 18.93 31.10 -6.22
C ALA A 437 18.94 31.14 -4.68
N GLY A 438 20.13 31.01 -4.08
CA GLY A 438 20.31 30.98 -2.63
C GLY A 438 20.35 29.57 -2.04
N SER A 439 19.87 28.54 -2.77
CA SER A 439 19.94 27.15 -2.33
C SER A 439 21.37 26.60 -2.41
N VAL A 440 21.74 25.81 -1.40
CA VAL A 440 23.02 25.10 -1.35
C VAL A 440 22.78 23.62 -1.16
N ILE A 441 23.44 22.78 -1.95
CA ILE A 441 23.45 21.34 -1.79
C ILE A 441 24.91 20.88 -1.82
N GLU A 442 25.34 20.18 -0.77
CA GLU A 442 26.71 19.69 -0.60
C GLU A 442 26.74 18.19 -0.43
N LEU A 443 27.74 17.54 -1.00
CA LEU A 443 28.09 16.14 -0.83
C LEU A 443 29.49 16.06 -0.22
N ASP A 444 29.63 15.46 0.95
CA ASP A 444 30.88 15.42 1.73
C ASP A 444 31.57 16.80 1.82
N GLY A 445 30.81 17.84 2.15
CA GLY A 445 31.29 19.24 2.26
C GLY A 445 31.62 19.90 0.92
N THR A 446 31.42 19.22 -0.20
CA THR A 446 31.65 19.80 -1.55
C THR A 446 30.33 20.23 -2.17
N ARG A 447 30.22 21.50 -2.52
CA ARG A 447 29.03 22.05 -3.17
C ARG A 447 28.78 21.38 -4.54
N LEU A 448 27.58 20.85 -4.71
CA LEU A 448 27.17 20.22 -5.97
C LEU A 448 26.69 21.25 -7.00
N PRO A 449 27.03 21.10 -8.28
CA PRO A 449 26.39 21.86 -9.34
C PRO A 449 24.87 21.63 -9.35
N PRO A 450 24.05 22.69 -9.59
CA PRO A 450 22.60 22.62 -9.53
C PRO A 450 21.97 21.60 -10.49
N ARG A 451 22.62 21.35 -11.64
CA ARG A 451 22.15 20.38 -12.64
C ARG A 451 23.08 19.18 -12.71
N VAL A 452 22.49 18.00 -12.80
CA VAL A 452 23.23 16.73 -12.95
C VAL A 452 24.14 16.71 -14.17
N THR A 453 23.80 17.42 -15.25
CA THR A 453 24.62 17.54 -16.46
C THR A 453 25.96 18.24 -16.24
N ASN A 454 26.05 19.04 -15.17
CA ASN A 454 27.24 19.80 -14.81
C ASN A 454 28.04 19.14 -13.68
N ARG A 455 27.53 18.03 -13.12
CA ARG A 455 28.23 17.22 -12.12
C ARG A 455 29.26 16.32 -12.76
N ASN A 456 30.38 16.10 -12.10
CA ASN A 456 31.37 15.13 -12.55
C ASN A 456 30.88 13.69 -12.35
N ASP A 457 31.57 12.72 -12.95
CA ASP A 457 31.17 11.31 -12.93
C ASP A 457 31.13 10.73 -11.50
N ASP A 458 32.01 11.18 -10.59
CA ASP A 458 32.00 10.74 -9.17
C ASP A 458 30.79 11.28 -8.42
N GLN A 459 30.42 12.53 -8.64
CA GLN A 459 29.20 13.13 -8.05
C GLN A 459 27.92 12.46 -8.57
N VAL A 460 27.87 12.12 -9.87
CA VAL A 460 26.75 11.41 -10.48
C VAL A 460 26.65 9.99 -9.94
N LYS A 461 27.77 9.28 -9.84
CA LYS A 461 27.86 7.93 -9.32
C LYS A 461 27.45 7.87 -7.83
N SER A 462 27.90 8.85 -7.05
CA SER A 462 27.66 8.88 -5.59
C SER A 462 26.21 9.09 -5.19
N LEU A 463 25.39 9.72 -6.05
CA LEU A 463 24.00 10.06 -5.75
C LEU A 463 23.05 9.44 -6.79
N GLN A 464 22.38 8.36 -6.42
CA GLN A 464 21.53 7.56 -7.30
C GLN A 464 20.06 7.55 -6.83
N ILE A 465 19.15 7.03 -7.68
CA ILE A 465 17.72 6.97 -7.40
C ILE A 465 17.11 5.61 -7.73
N VAL A 466 16.22 5.16 -6.85
CA VAL A 466 15.22 4.11 -7.12
C VAL A 466 13.86 4.80 -7.26
N PHE A 467 13.28 4.75 -8.46
CA PHE A 467 12.03 5.42 -8.79
C PHE A 467 10.80 4.62 -8.28
N GLN A 468 9.71 5.33 -8.05
CA GLN A 468 8.41 4.80 -7.63
C GLN A 468 7.89 3.69 -8.57
N ASN A 469 7.93 3.94 -9.88
CA ASN A 469 7.46 2.97 -10.88
C ASN A 469 8.62 2.41 -11.69
N PRO A 470 9.01 1.13 -11.45
CA PRO A 470 10.10 0.50 -12.19
C PRO A 470 9.79 0.36 -13.70
N ASP A 471 8.50 0.29 -14.10
CA ASP A 471 8.13 0.20 -15.52
C ASP A 471 8.43 1.47 -16.31
N SER A 472 8.40 2.64 -15.67
CA SER A 472 8.82 3.91 -16.28
C SER A 472 10.34 4.09 -16.29
N ALA A 473 11.02 3.49 -15.30
CA ALA A 473 12.46 3.62 -15.12
C ALA A 473 13.28 2.61 -15.96
N LEU A 474 12.70 1.47 -16.33
CA LEU A 474 13.37 0.39 -17.04
C LEU A 474 12.92 0.30 -18.49
N ASN A 475 13.88 0.33 -19.44
CA ASN A 475 13.56 0.15 -20.85
C ASN A 475 13.03 -1.26 -21.13
N ARG A 476 11.77 -1.34 -21.58
CA ARG A 476 11.03 -2.60 -21.81
C ARG A 476 11.60 -3.47 -22.94
N ALA A 477 12.39 -2.92 -23.83
CA ALA A 477 13.00 -3.65 -24.96
C ALA A 477 14.30 -4.40 -24.55
N HIS A 478 14.95 -3.96 -23.45
CA HIS A 478 16.22 -4.51 -23.04
C HIS A 478 16.07 -5.71 -22.09
N SER A 479 17.05 -6.62 -22.13
CA SER A 479 17.18 -7.68 -21.13
C SER A 479 17.73 -7.12 -19.82
N VAL A 480 17.51 -7.84 -18.72
CA VAL A 480 18.03 -7.50 -17.39
C VAL A 480 19.56 -7.35 -17.42
N LYS A 481 20.28 -8.34 -18.01
CA LYS A 481 21.75 -8.28 -18.17
C LYS A 481 22.19 -7.00 -18.87
N ARG A 482 21.48 -6.57 -19.93
CA ARG A 482 21.81 -5.35 -20.67
C ARG A 482 21.55 -4.09 -19.83
N LEU A 483 20.46 -4.04 -19.06
CA LEU A 483 20.12 -2.89 -18.22
C LEU A 483 21.16 -2.65 -17.13
N ILE A 484 21.49 -3.70 -16.36
CA ILE A 484 22.46 -3.60 -15.26
C ILE A 484 23.87 -3.43 -15.83
N GLY A 485 24.25 -4.20 -16.86
CA GLY A 485 25.57 -4.10 -17.49
C GLY A 485 25.86 -2.73 -18.10
N ARG A 486 24.85 -2.04 -18.67
CA ARG A 486 24.98 -0.66 -19.14
C ARG A 486 25.22 0.32 -17.99
N ALA A 487 24.54 0.14 -16.86
CA ALA A 487 24.76 0.97 -15.67
C ALA A 487 26.18 0.78 -15.12
N LEU A 488 26.66 -0.46 -14.99
CA LEU A 488 28.04 -0.77 -14.60
C LEU A 488 29.07 -0.13 -15.53
N SER A 489 28.88 -0.25 -16.85
CA SER A 489 29.80 0.37 -17.82
C SER A 489 29.80 1.91 -17.75
N ARG A 490 28.65 2.53 -17.45
CA ARG A 490 28.53 3.99 -17.39
C ARG A 490 29.01 4.58 -16.06
N LEU A 491 28.64 3.95 -14.93
CA LEU A 491 28.89 4.49 -13.59
C LEU A 491 30.23 4.02 -13.00
N SER A 492 30.69 2.81 -13.34
CA SER A 492 31.91 2.22 -12.79
C SER A 492 32.99 1.97 -13.89
N SER A 493 32.75 2.40 -15.13
CA SER A 493 33.67 2.23 -16.26
C SER A 493 34.09 0.75 -16.49
N LEU A 494 33.30 -0.22 -16.02
CA LEU A 494 33.62 -1.65 -16.15
C LEU A 494 33.22 -2.20 -17.49
N HIS A 495 34.12 -3.02 -18.09
CA HIS A 495 33.92 -3.67 -19.38
C HIS A 495 34.38 -5.12 -19.35
N GLY A 496 33.93 -5.93 -20.31
CA GLY A 496 34.37 -7.33 -20.47
C GLY A 496 34.13 -8.20 -19.23
N PRO A 497 35.10 -9.08 -18.87
CA PRO A 497 34.94 -9.99 -17.72
C PRO A 497 34.69 -9.31 -16.38
N ALA A 498 35.39 -8.20 -16.09
CA ALA A 498 35.21 -7.45 -14.84
C ALA A 498 33.76 -6.91 -14.66
N ARG A 499 33.15 -6.48 -15.77
CA ARG A 499 31.71 -6.10 -15.74
C ARG A 499 30.82 -7.30 -15.46
N ASP A 500 31.09 -8.46 -16.07
CA ASP A 500 30.25 -9.66 -15.91
C ASP A 500 30.38 -10.23 -14.48
N GLU A 501 31.56 -10.17 -13.86
CA GLU A 501 31.79 -10.49 -12.45
C GLU A 501 31.05 -9.55 -11.51
N SER A 502 31.19 -8.24 -11.72
CA SER A 502 30.45 -7.23 -10.93
C SER A 502 28.93 -7.35 -11.11
N LEU A 503 28.46 -7.71 -12.30
CA LEU A 503 27.06 -8.01 -12.56
C LEU A 503 26.58 -9.21 -11.76
N ALA A 504 27.34 -10.30 -11.71
CA ALA A 504 27.00 -11.49 -10.92
C ALA A 504 26.93 -11.16 -9.41
N SER A 505 27.94 -10.48 -8.87
CA SER A 505 27.96 -10.02 -7.48
C SER A 505 26.76 -9.14 -7.17
N LEU A 506 26.43 -8.17 -8.03
CA LEU A 506 25.32 -7.25 -7.82
C LEU A 506 23.96 -7.95 -7.91
N THR A 507 23.79 -8.89 -8.85
CA THR A 507 22.54 -9.66 -8.96
C THR A 507 22.34 -10.60 -7.77
N GLN A 508 23.41 -11.15 -7.23
CA GLN A 508 23.38 -11.92 -5.97
C GLN A 508 23.00 -11.03 -4.79
N ALA A 509 23.63 -9.85 -4.65
CA ALA A 509 23.32 -8.90 -3.58
C ALA A 509 21.85 -8.48 -3.56
N VAL A 510 21.23 -8.26 -4.75
CA VAL A 510 19.79 -7.94 -4.84
C VAL A 510 18.91 -9.19 -4.88
N ARG A 511 19.46 -10.39 -4.68
CA ARG A 511 18.73 -11.68 -4.68
C ARG A 511 17.91 -11.88 -5.96
N LEU A 512 18.49 -11.57 -7.11
CA LEU A 512 17.88 -11.75 -8.43
C LEU A 512 18.42 -13.04 -9.06
N PRO A 513 17.58 -14.08 -9.27
CA PRO A 513 18.03 -15.35 -9.84
C PRO A 513 18.55 -15.19 -11.27
N ASP A 514 19.65 -15.89 -11.62
CA ASP A 514 20.36 -15.78 -12.91
C ASP A 514 19.48 -16.09 -14.11
N ARG A 515 18.50 -17.01 -13.95
CA ARG A 515 17.53 -17.35 -15.00
C ARG A 515 16.78 -16.14 -15.57
N TYR A 516 16.72 -15.02 -14.83
CA TYR A 516 16.04 -13.80 -15.28
C TYR A 516 16.96 -12.83 -16.03
N LEU A 517 18.27 -13.06 -16.07
CA LEU A 517 19.24 -12.17 -16.72
C LEU A 517 18.97 -11.97 -18.21
N THR A 518 18.50 -13.01 -18.90
CA THR A 518 18.12 -12.96 -20.32
C THR A 518 16.71 -12.47 -20.57
N SER A 519 15.88 -12.41 -19.52
CA SER A 519 14.48 -11.98 -19.62
C SER A 519 14.37 -10.48 -19.89
N ARG A 520 13.32 -10.08 -20.62
CA ARG A 520 12.94 -8.67 -20.76
C ARG A 520 12.10 -8.23 -19.57
N THR A 521 12.14 -6.95 -19.22
CA THR A 521 11.44 -6.43 -18.03
C THR A 521 9.92 -6.69 -18.05
N ARG A 522 9.28 -6.69 -19.22
CA ARG A 522 7.85 -7.04 -19.37
C ARG A 522 7.47 -8.47 -18.92
N GLN A 523 8.47 -9.35 -18.77
CA GLN A 523 8.28 -10.75 -18.36
C GLN A 523 8.46 -10.96 -16.85
N LEU A 524 8.86 -9.90 -16.13
CA LEU A 524 9.15 -9.91 -14.71
C LEU A 524 7.92 -9.50 -13.89
N SER A 525 7.79 -10.06 -12.68
CA SER A 525 6.86 -9.56 -11.65
C SER A 525 7.29 -8.18 -11.12
N GLY A 526 6.40 -7.47 -10.46
CA GLY A 526 6.68 -6.16 -9.86
C GLY A 526 7.91 -6.18 -8.95
N GLY A 527 7.99 -7.14 -8.04
CA GLY A 527 9.14 -7.27 -7.14
C GLY A 527 10.45 -7.60 -7.84
N LEU A 528 10.43 -8.38 -8.92
CA LEU A 528 11.64 -8.64 -9.73
C LEU A 528 12.08 -7.38 -10.50
N LYS A 529 11.13 -6.61 -11.03
CA LYS A 529 11.45 -5.31 -11.67
C LYS A 529 12.08 -4.35 -10.67
N GLN A 530 11.55 -4.31 -9.44
CA GLN A 530 12.08 -3.46 -8.37
C GLN A 530 13.51 -3.86 -8.00
N ARG A 531 13.81 -5.17 -7.89
CA ARG A 531 15.18 -5.65 -7.67
C ARG A 531 16.14 -5.25 -8.81
N VAL A 532 15.69 -5.27 -10.06
CA VAL A 532 16.46 -4.77 -11.21
C VAL A 532 16.70 -3.26 -11.12
N ALA A 533 15.69 -2.48 -10.68
CA ALA A 533 15.84 -1.04 -10.49
C ALA A 533 16.83 -0.71 -9.36
N ILE A 534 16.77 -1.46 -8.24
CA ILE A 534 17.74 -1.35 -7.14
C ILE A 534 19.14 -1.74 -7.63
N ALA A 535 19.30 -2.89 -8.30
CA ALA A 535 20.60 -3.28 -8.85
C ALA A 535 21.20 -2.21 -9.77
N ARG A 536 20.36 -1.58 -10.59
CA ARG A 536 20.81 -0.48 -11.47
C ARG A 536 21.29 0.73 -10.66
N ALA A 537 20.61 1.11 -9.59
CA ALA A 537 21.00 2.21 -8.74
C ALA A 537 22.33 1.92 -8.01
N PHE A 538 22.57 0.67 -7.63
CA PHE A 538 23.79 0.25 -6.93
C PHE A 538 24.97 -0.09 -7.89
N ALA A 539 24.78 0.01 -9.20
CA ALA A 539 25.83 -0.32 -10.18
C ALA A 539 27.08 0.57 -10.10
N GLY A 540 26.95 1.76 -9.52
CA GLY A 540 28.06 2.72 -9.29
C GLY A 540 28.68 2.65 -7.90
N ASP A 541 28.20 1.79 -7.02
CA ASP A 541 28.52 1.80 -5.59
C ASP A 541 28.27 3.19 -4.97
N PRO A 542 26.99 3.62 -4.94
CA PRO A 542 26.61 4.97 -4.52
C PRO A 542 26.81 5.19 -3.00
N ARG A 543 27.12 6.43 -2.61
CA ARG A 543 27.12 6.85 -1.19
C ARG A 543 25.72 7.12 -0.68
N ILE A 544 24.85 7.63 -1.57
CA ILE A 544 23.46 7.99 -1.24
C ILE A 544 22.54 7.43 -2.32
N VAL A 545 21.44 6.83 -1.87
CA VAL A 545 20.34 6.43 -2.76
C VAL A 545 19.05 7.09 -2.30
N VAL A 546 18.45 7.86 -3.19
CA VAL A 546 17.10 8.37 -3.00
C VAL A 546 16.10 7.28 -3.40
N CYS A 547 15.28 6.84 -2.48
CA CYS A 547 14.23 5.84 -2.70
C CYS A 547 12.88 6.58 -2.74
N ASP A 548 12.36 6.83 -3.95
CA ASP A 548 11.07 7.51 -4.13
C ASP A 548 9.95 6.46 -4.22
N GLU A 549 9.26 6.24 -3.11
CA GLU A 549 8.19 5.24 -2.94
C GLU A 549 8.49 3.84 -3.51
N PRO A 550 9.61 3.21 -3.14
CA PRO A 550 10.08 2.00 -3.81
C PRO A 550 9.19 0.76 -3.59
N THR A 551 8.20 0.82 -2.72
CA THR A 551 7.34 -0.30 -2.33
C THR A 551 5.85 -0.07 -2.57
N SER A 552 5.42 1.12 -3.01
CA SER A 552 4.00 1.53 -3.09
C SER A 552 3.12 0.67 -4.01
N ALA A 553 3.70 -0.02 -5.00
CA ALA A 553 2.98 -0.88 -5.95
C ALA A 553 3.21 -2.38 -5.70
N LEU A 554 3.71 -2.74 -4.51
CA LEU A 554 4.07 -4.11 -4.17
C LEU A 554 3.12 -4.66 -3.09
N ASP A 555 2.83 -5.95 -3.19
CA ASP A 555 2.12 -6.67 -2.14
C ASP A 555 3.00 -6.85 -0.88
N VAL A 556 2.35 -7.03 0.26
CA VAL A 556 2.95 -7.01 1.60
C VAL A 556 4.19 -7.93 1.71
N SER A 557 4.14 -9.15 1.14
CA SER A 557 5.25 -10.10 1.22
C SER A 557 6.46 -9.66 0.40
N VAL A 558 6.24 -9.05 -0.77
CA VAL A 558 7.29 -8.50 -1.63
C VAL A 558 7.83 -7.21 -1.04
N GLN A 559 6.97 -6.35 -0.48
CA GLN A 559 7.36 -5.15 0.25
C GLN A 559 8.33 -5.47 1.40
N ALA A 560 7.99 -6.44 2.28
CA ALA A 560 8.88 -6.89 3.34
C ALA A 560 10.24 -7.37 2.82
N ALA A 561 10.24 -8.12 1.70
CA ALA A 561 11.47 -8.61 1.10
C ALA A 561 12.34 -7.48 0.50
N ILE A 562 11.74 -6.41 -0.03
CA ILE A 562 12.47 -5.23 -0.53
C ILE A 562 12.99 -4.37 0.63
N LEU A 563 12.22 -4.19 1.71
CA LEU A 563 12.67 -3.45 2.90
C LEU A 563 13.88 -4.15 3.55
N ASN A 564 13.79 -5.46 3.74
CA ASN A 564 14.94 -6.24 4.23
C ASN A 564 16.15 -6.14 3.29
N LEU A 565 15.93 -6.14 1.97
CA LEU A 565 17.01 -5.98 0.98
C LEU A 565 17.70 -4.61 1.12
N LEU A 566 16.93 -3.53 1.27
CA LEU A 566 17.49 -2.19 1.45
C LEU A 566 18.27 -2.08 2.76
N ALA A 567 17.76 -2.66 3.87
CA ALA A 567 18.47 -2.72 5.13
C ALA A 567 19.79 -3.52 5.04
N ASP A 568 19.78 -4.69 4.34
CA ASP A 568 20.98 -5.48 4.10
C ASP A 568 22.02 -4.69 3.27
N LEU A 569 21.59 -4.05 2.17
CA LEU A 569 22.49 -3.24 1.34
C LEU A 569 23.07 -2.03 2.10
N GLN A 570 22.29 -1.42 3.01
CA GLN A 570 22.78 -0.34 3.87
C GLN A 570 23.88 -0.83 4.80
N ARG A 571 23.66 -1.94 5.50
CA ARG A 571 24.63 -2.53 6.42
C ARG A 571 25.90 -3.01 5.68
N ASP A 572 25.73 -3.69 4.54
CA ASP A 572 26.83 -4.36 3.84
C ASP A 572 27.69 -3.37 3.02
N ARG A 573 27.12 -2.22 2.59
CA ARG A 573 27.78 -1.23 1.73
C ARG A 573 27.93 0.16 2.33
N GLY A 574 27.38 0.39 3.55
CA GLY A 574 27.45 1.68 4.23
C GLY A 574 26.73 2.83 3.50
N VAL A 575 25.74 2.51 2.66
CA VAL A 575 24.98 3.51 1.88
C VAL A 575 24.00 4.26 2.76
N SER A 576 23.82 5.57 2.51
CA SER A 576 22.80 6.39 3.16
C SER A 576 21.55 6.50 2.30
N TYR A 577 20.37 6.60 2.91
CA TYR A 577 19.11 6.69 2.18
C TYR A 577 18.36 8.00 2.47
N VAL A 578 17.80 8.61 1.43
CA VAL A 578 16.63 9.48 1.54
C VAL A 578 15.43 8.65 1.11
N PHE A 579 14.60 8.25 2.07
CA PHE A 579 13.52 7.30 1.86
C PHE A 579 12.15 7.98 1.90
N ILE A 580 11.46 8.03 0.77
CA ILE A 580 10.14 8.63 0.62
C ILE A 580 9.10 7.51 0.61
N SER A 581 8.10 7.62 1.48
CA SER A 581 6.91 6.75 1.46
C SER A 581 5.71 7.49 2.05
N HIS A 582 4.52 7.08 1.64
CA HIS A 582 3.26 7.47 2.25
C HIS A 582 2.83 6.49 3.36
N ASP A 583 3.45 5.30 3.44
CA ASP A 583 3.22 4.33 4.50
C ASP A 583 4.14 4.62 5.69
N LEU A 584 3.56 5.17 6.76
CA LEU A 584 4.29 5.57 7.96
C LEU A 584 4.87 4.38 8.74
N HIS A 585 4.26 3.19 8.69
CA HIS A 585 4.83 1.99 9.31
C HIS A 585 6.12 1.56 8.62
N VAL A 586 6.16 1.66 7.28
CA VAL A 586 7.35 1.39 6.47
C VAL A 586 8.46 2.39 6.77
N VAL A 587 8.10 3.69 6.87
CA VAL A 587 9.05 4.75 7.22
C VAL A 587 9.62 4.53 8.61
N ARG A 588 8.77 4.24 9.62
CA ARG A 588 9.22 3.94 10.98
C ARG A 588 10.19 2.77 11.04
N TYR A 589 9.89 1.69 10.28
CA TYR A 589 10.73 0.50 10.26
C TYR A 589 12.13 0.75 9.71
N LEU A 590 12.24 1.53 8.60
CA LEU A 590 13.50 1.68 7.86
C LEU A 590 14.32 2.91 8.27
N SER A 591 13.67 3.97 8.80
CA SER A 591 14.31 5.28 9.00
C SER A 591 14.90 5.45 10.38
N ASP A 592 16.08 6.08 10.43
CA ASP A 592 16.75 6.51 11.67
C ASP A 592 16.19 7.86 12.13
N ARG A 593 15.96 8.78 11.16
CA ARG A 593 15.33 10.08 11.37
C ARG A 593 14.21 10.30 10.36
N ILE A 594 13.25 11.13 10.72
CA ILE A 594 12.10 11.47 9.88
C ILE A 594 11.97 12.97 9.74
N ALA A 595 11.70 13.42 8.51
CA ALA A 595 11.38 14.78 8.16
C ALA A 595 9.97 14.87 7.57
N VAL A 596 9.13 15.75 8.13
CA VAL A 596 7.71 15.90 7.78
C VAL A 596 7.52 17.17 6.95
N LEU A 597 7.11 16.99 5.70
CA LEU A 597 6.85 18.09 4.76
C LEU A 597 5.36 18.38 4.59
N TYR A 598 5.02 19.65 4.52
CA TYR A 598 3.69 20.16 4.23
C TYR A 598 3.76 21.41 3.35
N VAL A 599 3.08 21.38 2.19
CA VAL A 599 3.07 22.51 1.21
C VAL A 599 4.47 23.10 0.96
N GLY A 600 5.43 22.22 0.67
CA GLY A 600 6.81 22.62 0.35
C GLY A 600 7.68 22.98 1.54
N ARG A 601 7.18 23.01 2.77
CA ARG A 601 7.93 23.40 3.98
C ARG A 601 8.16 22.22 4.92
N LEU A 602 9.28 22.27 5.62
CA LEU A 602 9.62 21.34 6.70
C LEU A 602 8.95 21.79 7.99
N LEU A 603 8.05 20.95 8.54
CA LEU A 603 7.32 21.23 9.78
C LEU A 603 7.92 20.55 11.01
N GLU A 604 8.48 19.37 10.83
CA GLU A 604 9.04 18.56 11.91
C GLU A 604 10.18 17.70 11.39
N ILE A 605 11.25 17.54 12.20
CA ILE A 605 12.37 16.65 11.90
C ILE A 605 12.98 16.16 13.21
N GLY A 606 13.26 14.86 13.29
CA GLY A 606 13.87 14.26 14.48
C GLY A 606 14.15 12.78 14.34
N PRO A 607 14.69 12.13 15.38
CA PRO A 607 14.79 10.68 15.47
C PRO A 607 13.43 10.02 15.24
N ALA A 608 13.39 8.89 14.53
CA ALA A 608 12.14 8.22 14.17
C ALA A 608 11.26 7.94 15.40
N ASP A 609 11.82 7.43 16.47
CA ASP A 609 11.07 7.16 17.70
C ASP A 609 10.51 8.43 18.35
N ALA A 610 11.25 9.54 18.34
CA ALA A 610 10.77 10.80 18.88
C ALA A 610 9.60 11.35 18.06
N VAL A 611 9.69 11.32 16.72
CA VAL A 611 8.61 11.76 15.83
C VAL A 611 7.37 10.86 15.95
N PHE A 612 7.49 9.57 16.28
CA PHE A 612 6.34 8.68 16.45
C PHE A 612 5.74 8.70 17.87
N ASN A 613 6.53 8.97 18.90
CA ASN A 613 6.07 8.95 20.29
C ASN A 613 5.68 10.33 20.82
N GLY A 614 6.09 11.41 20.14
CA GLY A 614 5.74 12.78 20.46
C GLY A 614 6.66 13.47 21.49
N PRO A 615 6.45 14.74 21.73
CA PRO A 615 5.36 15.60 21.20
C PRO A 615 5.45 15.83 19.70
N HIS A 616 4.32 16.05 19.02
CA HIS A 616 4.25 16.19 17.58
C HIS A 616 3.87 17.60 17.14
N HIS A 617 4.26 17.98 15.93
CA HIS A 617 3.53 19.05 15.23
C HIS A 617 2.06 18.59 15.03
N PRO A 618 1.05 19.46 15.17
CA PRO A 618 -0.37 19.06 15.02
C PRO A 618 -0.70 18.36 13.68
N TYR A 619 0.05 18.63 12.62
CA TYR A 619 -0.04 17.92 11.34
C TYR A 619 0.46 16.47 11.46
N THR A 620 1.61 16.27 12.10
CA THR A 620 2.18 14.92 12.32
C THR A 620 1.25 14.08 13.21
N GLU A 621 0.69 14.70 14.26
CA GLU A 621 -0.33 14.07 15.11
C GLU A 621 -1.53 13.58 14.29
N ALA A 622 -2.04 14.41 13.38
CA ALA A 622 -3.14 14.05 12.49
C ALA A 622 -2.77 12.95 11.50
N LEU A 623 -1.56 13.01 10.92
CA LEU A 623 -1.03 11.96 10.04
C LEU A 623 -0.97 10.61 10.76
N LEU A 624 -0.37 10.56 11.94
CA LEU A 624 -0.23 9.34 12.75
C LEU A 624 -1.59 8.78 13.17
N SER A 625 -2.55 9.65 13.53
CA SER A 625 -3.90 9.24 13.89
C SER A 625 -4.70 8.66 12.71
N SER A 626 -4.26 8.91 11.47
CA SER A 626 -4.93 8.44 10.25
C SER A 626 -4.50 7.05 9.81
N VAL A 627 -3.38 6.55 10.33
CA VAL A 627 -2.80 5.26 9.91
C VAL A 627 -3.59 4.10 10.53
N PRO A 628 -4.15 3.17 9.72
CA PRO A 628 -4.80 1.98 10.26
C PRO A 628 -3.77 1.07 10.94
N THR A 629 -4.04 0.62 12.17
CA THR A 629 -3.21 -0.32 12.90
C THR A 629 -3.91 -1.65 13.11
N LEU A 630 -3.15 -2.76 13.16
CA LEU A 630 -3.63 -4.08 13.55
C LEU A 630 -3.42 -4.37 15.04
N ASP A 631 -2.82 -3.46 15.78
CA ASP A 631 -2.36 -3.68 17.16
C ASP A 631 -3.49 -4.02 18.17
N GLY A 632 -4.74 -3.80 17.79
CA GLY A 632 -5.92 -4.28 18.54
C GLY A 632 -6.31 -5.75 18.29
N HIS A 633 -5.65 -6.45 17.33
CA HIS A 633 -6.05 -7.78 16.86
C HIS A 633 -4.96 -8.84 17.00
N ALA A 634 -3.73 -8.48 17.38
CA ALA A 634 -2.60 -9.40 17.47
C ALA A 634 -2.30 -9.80 18.92
N GLY A 635 -2.93 -10.86 19.39
CA GLY A 635 -2.32 -11.85 20.28
C GLY A 635 -2.09 -11.50 21.75
N GLN A 636 -2.94 -10.70 22.42
CA GLN A 636 -3.10 -10.79 23.87
C GLN A 636 -4.59 -10.86 24.22
N PRO A 637 -5.05 -11.88 24.94
CA PRO A 637 -6.38 -11.91 25.49
C PRO A 637 -6.43 -10.99 26.71
N ASP A 638 -6.72 -9.71 26.50
CA ASP A 638 -7.09 -8.80 27.58
C ASP A 638 -8.62 -8.73 27.62
N GLU A 639 -9.19 -9.47 28.58
CA GLU A 639 -10.65 -9.68 28.74
C GLU A 639 -11.41 -8.42 29.19
N THR A 640 -10.76 -7.24 29.24
CA THR A 640 -11.33 -6.03 29.86
C THR A 640 -11.41 -4.81 28.96
N ARG A 641 -11.10 -4.91 27.64
CA ARG A 641 -11.23 -3.76 26.75
C ARG A 641 -12.55 -3.76 26.00
N ASP A 642 -13.39 -2.82 26.37
CA ASP A 642 -14.61 -2.45 25.65
C ASP A 642 -14.28 -2.11 24.18
N ILE A 643 -14.99 -2.74 23.23
CA ILE A 643 -14.79 -2.61 21.79
C ILE A 643 -15.00 -1.17 21.29
N ASP A 644 -15.72 -0.35 22.04
CA ASP A 644 -15.96 1.07 21.74
C ASP A 644 -14.83 2.02 22.15
N SER A 645 -13.92 1.61 23.04
CA SER A 645 -12.83 2.48 23.53
C SER A 645 -11.63 2.54 22.58
N ASN A 646 -11.53 1.66 21.62
CA ASN A 646 -10.38 1.60 20.66
C ASN A 646 -10.64 2.33 19.33
N ARG A 647 -11.77 3.00 19.18
CA ARG A 647 -11.92 4.13 18.25
C ARG A 647 -11.20 5.34 18.87
N THR A 648 -9.88 5.30 18.95
CA THR A 648 -9.07 6.52 19.14
C THR A 648 -9.63 7.56 18.19
N GLN A 649 -10.17 8.66 18.73
CA GLN A 649 -10.78 9.71 17.93
C GLN A 649 -9.73 10.21 16.96
N ARG A 650 -9.82 9.72 15.71
CA ARG A 650 -8.97 10.19 14.62
C ARG A 650 -9.14 11.70 14.50
N ILE A 651 -8.03 12.41 14.43
CA ILE A 651 -8.03 13.84 14.13
C ILE A 651 -8.40 14.01 12.65
N ARG A 652 -9.62 14.48 12.42
CA ARG A 652 -10.10 14.76 11.06
C ARG A 652 -9.63 16.15 10.65
N LEU A 653 -8.81 16.21 9.62
CA LEU A 653 -8.40 17.48 9.01
C LEU A 653 -9.56 18.00 8.14
N SER A 654 -9.95 19.25 8.35
CA SER A 654 -10.97 19.90 7.52
C SER A 654 -10.35 20.52 6.27
N GLY A 655 -11.00 20.38 5.13
CA GLY A 655 -10.57 20.97 3.86
C GLY A 655 -9.45 20.20 3.15
N GLU A 656 -9.15 20.64 1.94
CA GLU A 656 -8.10 20.06 1.09
C GLU A 656 -6.72 20.65 1.41
N LEU A 657 -5.65 19.98 0.91
CA LEU A 657 -4.29 20.53 0.97
C LEU A 657 -4.28 21.90 0.26
N PRO A 658 -3.82 22.97 0.92
CA PRO A 658 -3.70 24.29 0.29
C PRO A 658 -2.85 24.24 -0.97
N SER A 659 -3.24 25.04 -1.96
CA SER A 659 -2.50 25.11 -3.21
C SER A 659 -1.11 25.73 -2.98
N ALA A 660 -0.07 25.07 -3.48
CA ALA A 660 1.28 25.61 -3.50
C ALA A 660 1.42 26.88 -4.41
N ALA A 661 0.36 27.21 -5.19
CA ALA A 661 0.29 28.46 -5.94
C ALA A 661 -0.20 29.64 -5.09
N SER A 662 -0.91 29.36 -3.99
CA SER A 662 -1.38 30.37 -3.03
C SER A 662 -1.25 29.78 -1.61
N PRO A 663 -0.01 29.61 -1.11
CA PRO A 663 0.20 29.05 0.21
C PRO A 663 -0.38 29.98 1.28
N PRO A 664 -0.93 29.43 2.38
CA PRO A 664 -1.40 30.21 3.50
C PRO A 664 -0.29 31.11 4.08
N SER A 665 -0.65 32.32 4.53
CA SER A 665 0.25 33.22 5.25
C SER A 665 0.58 32.65 6.63
N GLY A 666 1.70 33.05 7.24
CA GLY A 666 2.10 32.57 8.56
C GLY A 666 2.40 31.07 8.57
N CYS A 667 1.86 30.35 9.56
CA CYS A 667 1.95 28.89 9.63
C CYS A 667 1.19 28.25 8.45
N VAL A 668 1.87 27.56 7.56
CA VAL A 668 1.25 26.94 6.36
C VAL A 668 0.16 25.93 6.67
N PHE A 669 0.10 25.42 7.90
CA PHE A 669 -0.91 24.45 8.35
C PHE A 669 -2.13 25.09 9.03
N HIS A 670 -2.12 26.42 9.32
CA HIS A 670 -3.15 27.08 10.14
C HIS A 670 -4.58 26.89 9.63
N THR A 671 -4.79 26.74 8.33
CA THR A 671 -6.12 26.58 7.70
C THR A 671 -6.78 25.23 8.03
N ARG A 672 -5.97 24.22 8.36
CA ARG A 672 -6.42 22.86 8.69
C ARG A 672 -6.07 22.45 10.13
N CYS A 673 -5.40 23.33 10.88
CA CYS A 673 -4.89 23.00 12.20
C CYS A 673 -6.03 22.92 13.25
N PRO A 674 -6.26 21.76 13.89
CA PRO A 674 -7.27 21.61 14.92
C PRO A 674 -6.89 22.32 16.23
N ARG A 675 -5.61 22.72 16.38
CA ARG A 675 -5.02 23.38 17.56
C ARG A 675 -4.57 24.81 17.29
N LYS A 676 -5.20 25.51 16.33
CA LYS A 676 -4.84 26.88 15.93
C LYS A 676 -4.99 27.88 17.08
N LEU A 677 -3.94 28.63 17.36
CA LEU A 677 -3.89 29.68 18.42
C LEU A 677 -4.50 31.03 18.00
N GLY A 678 -5.17 31.16 16.85
CA GLY A 678 -5.74 32.39 16.34
C GLY A 678 -4.79 33.17 15.43
N ALA A 679 -4.80 34.51 15.57
CA ALA A 679 -4.12 35.43 14.63
C ALA A 679 -2.61 35.22 14.48
N ILE A 680 -1.92 34.76 15.52
CA ILE A 680 -0.48 34.50 15.45
C ILE A 680 -0.15 33.44 14.39
N CYS A 681 -0.96 32.38 14.30
CA CYS A 681 -0.77 31.34 13.29
C CYS A 681 -1.06 31.81 11.86
N GLU A 682 -1.89 32.85 11.70
CA GLU A 682 -2.23 33.43 10.39
C GLU A 682 -1.20 34.43 9.90
N GLN A 683 -0.57 35.16 10.82
CA GLN A 683 0.26 36.33 10.50
C GLN A 683 1.76 36.08 10.58
N GLN A 684 2.18 35.08 11.39
CA GLN A 684 3.60 34.83 11.65
C GLN A 684 3.95 33.39 11.31
N ASP A 685 5.12 33.20 10.69
CA ASP A 685 5.70 31.89 10.45
C ASP A 685 6.34 31.39 11.75
N PRO A 686 5.99 30.19 12.25
CA PRO A 686 6.52 29.68 13.49
C PRO A 686 8.01 29.33 13.36
N PRO A 687 8.84 29.63 14.38
CA PRO A 687 10.23 29.17 14.43
C PRO A 687 10.28 27.66 14.73
N PHE A 688 11.42 27.03 14.44
CA PHE A 688 11.71 25.72 14.96
C PHE A 688 12.02 25.79 16.47
N THR A 689 11.35 24.94 17.24
CA THR A 689 11.58 24.73 18.68
C THR A 689 12.19 23.35 18.89
N ASP A 690 13.22 23.23 19.70
CA ASP A 690 13.85 21.96 20.06
C ASP A 690 12.99 21.24 21.12
N ALA A 691 12.56 20.02 20.81
CA ALA A 691 11.79 19.16 21.70
C ALA A 691 12.66 18.15 22.49
N GLY A 692 14.00 18.19 22.28
CA GLY A 692 15.00 17.31 22.86
C GLY A 692 15.54 16.28 21.86
N ASP A 693 16.74 15.79 22.09
CA ASP A 693 17.40 14.74 21.29
C ASP A 693 17.48 15.01 19.77
N GLY A 694 17.59 16.31 19.37
CA GLY A 694 17.60 16.72 17.97
C GLY A 694 16.23 16.67 17.30
N HIS A 695 15.15 16.49 18.05
CA HIS A 695 13.77 16.60 17.58
C HIS A 695 13.35 18.06 17.53
N ARG A 696 13.03 18.59 16.36
CA ARG A 696 12.65 19.97 16.12
C ARG A 696 11.26 20.07 15.51
N ILE A 697 10.44 20.95 16.08
CA ILE A 697 9.02 21.16 15.71
C ILE A 697 8.83 22.63 15.33
N ARG A 698 8.23 22.92 14.19
CA ARG A 698 7.91 24.25 13.69
C ARG A 698 6.47 24.63 14.02
N CYS A 699 6.21 25.02 15.27
CA CYS A 699 4.87 25.35 15.78
C CYS A 699 4.93 26.52 16.77
N HIS A 700 3.83 27.32 16.84
CA HIS A 700 3.70 28.39 17.85
C HIS A 700 3.32 27.87 19.23
N ILE A 701 2.74 26.65 19.32
CA ILE A 701 2.43 26.03 20.61
C ILE A 701 3.74 25.56 21.25
N PRO A 702 4.03 25.96 22.50
CA PRO A 702 5.22 25.50 23.22
C PRO A 702 5.26 23.97 23.33
N VAL A 703 6.46 23.38 23.26
CA VAL A 703 6.66 21.91 23.28
C VAL A 703 6.04 21.26 24.53
N ASP A 704 6.16 21.91 25.71
CA ASP A 704 5.58 21.37 26.95
C ASP A 704 4.05 21.39 26.92
N GLU A 705 3.45 22.37 26.31
CA GLU A 705 2.00 22.43 26.09
C GLU A 705 1.55 21.36 25.09
N LEU A 706 2.30 21.14 23.98
CA LEU A 706 2.05 20.03 23.06
C LEU A 706 2.10 18.69 23.78
N ARG A 707 3.06 18.46 24.68
CA ARG A 707 3.16 17.25 25.50
C ARG A 707 1.90 17.02 26.36
N ILE A 708 1.36 18.09 26.92
CA ILE A 708 0.13 18.02 27.74
C ILE A 708 -1.09 17.73 26.88
N LEU A 709 -1.24 18.48 25.77
CA LEU A 709 -2.39 18.37 24.86
C LEU A 709 -2.47 17.04 24.11
N GLN A 710 -1.35 16.35 23.96
CA GLN A 710 -1.22 15.09 23.21
C GLN A 710 -1.02 13.87 24.10
N ARG A 711 -0.95 14.05 25.43
CA ARG A 711 -1.02 12.91 26.37
C ARG A 711 -2.37 12.22 26.17
N ARG A 712 -2.31 10.97 25.75
CA ARG A 712 -3.46 10.07 25.75
C ARG A 712 -3.55 9.47 27.16
N ASP A 713 -4.63 9.74 27.87
CA ASP A 713 -4.96 9.10 29.16
C ASP A 713 -5.12 7.60 28.99
#